data_ed35ba1dc8c7ee021babee4d489cafa5
#
_entry.id   ed35ba1dc8c7ee021babee4d489cafa5
#
_cell.length_a   1.000
_cell.length_b   1.000
_cell.length_c   1.000
_cell.angle_alpha   90.00
_cell.angle_beta   90.00
_cell.angle_gamma   90.00
#
_symmetry.space_group_name_H-M   'P 1'
#
loop_
_entity.id
_entity.type
_entity.pdbx_description
1 polymer ?
#
loop_
_entity_poly.entity_id
_entity_poly.type
_entity_poly.pdbx_seq_one_letter_code
_entity_poly.pdbx_strand_id
1 'polypeptide(L)'
;IVNKNYYMKKFSLFLFSFLSLLYAQSDNSSLVVANVDSDTLRFQLKPIEVVGFLNSTNPVLTPFSITSLTAKQLSFGQRGMTLGESLRSVPGLFAMNDENFAQDIRISIRGFGSRSAFGIRGIKLFVDGFPQTTADGQSQVDNINLSYIQSAEVIRGSASSIYGNASGGVIQLFTEPYPNKTQIKSSISAGSFGYSNIQSSIGNGASNQKYLLKVSSKKYDGFRDNSEMSSFNLNTKSLFELNKNSQLSIHYNYVNSPISNDPGSLNKEQADDNRRSARIQNINYQSGEKVLQHRLGASYQLKVSTSSKLEIISFYTDREFSNKLPFENGGQVNLKRSYWGIGAKYVTDNYLFTHPISTTIGADISDQSDRRKRYNNIRGDRGSKVFDQLESFRNNAFYFQQSYLLNNKINVIWGSRWDNDKIESLDYYISDGLGSGFTSLNNASPFAGLTYLLNKSMSIYTNYSNHYETPTLNELSNDPDSLSVGGFNPKLNPQISNSLEIGSKGYVNNYFYYDVALFRSKIDNEITSFELEESPGKTFYRNIGESQKEGIEISLSSSIGNNITLNLGYTYSKFEYANYVKNNKNLNGNRLPGIPQNTFNSDIYYINPNGYFIMVGLTRYGIIYLNDLNDHEIDPYSILNLRIGNEYKLFGSKLKVHIGANNLLNANYFSNLRVNAWGGRFYEPAPQANIYMGTEVIF
;
A
#
# COMPACT_ATOMS: atom_id res chain seq x y z
N ILE A 1 -37.85 14.75 1.10
CA ILE A 1 -37.77 14.25 2.51
C ILE A 1 -38.35 12.82 2.63
N VAL A 2 -39.13 12.32 1.65
CA VAL A 2 -39.85 11.04 1.77
C VAL A 2 -39.01 9.78 1.36
N ASN A 3 -37.87 9.93 0.67
CA ASN A 3 -37.13 8.76 0.12
C ASN A 3 -35.95 8.25 0.98
N LYS A 4 -35.53 8.94 2.05
CA LYS A 4 -34.43 8.47 2.90
C LYS A 4 -34.77 7.31 3.85
N ASN A 5 -36.02 7.22 4.25
CA ASN A 5 -36.45 6.18 5.21
C ASN A 5 -36.74 4.81 4.59
N TYR A 6 -36.85 4.71 3.26
CA TYR A 6 -37.19 3.45 2.60
C TYR A 6 -35.98 2.52 2.45
N TYR A 7 -34.79 3.08 2.22
CA TYR A 7 -33.56 2.29 2.10
C TYR A 7 -33.00 1.83 3.45
N MET A 8 -33.14 2.63 4.50
CA MET A 8 -32.73 2.21 5.85
C MET A 8 -33.61 1.06 6.41
N LYS A 9 -34.92 1.02 6.13
CA LYS A 9 -35.77 -0.09 6.55
C LYS A 9 -35.46 -1.41 5.82
N LYS A 10 -35.10 -1.38 4.54
CA LYS A 10 -34.72 -2.60 3.81
C LYS A 10 -33.34 -3.12 4.24
N PHE A 11 -32.40 -2.25 4.60
CA PHE A 11 -31.10 -2.65 5.12
C PHE A 11 -31.19 -3.27 6.53
N SER A 12 -32.05 -2.72 7.37
CA SER A 12 -32.37 -3.25 8.71
C SER A 12 -33.03 -4.64 8.65
N LEU A 13 -33.91 -4.90 7.68
CA LEU A 13 -34.52 -6.22 7.48
C LEU A 13 -33.54 -7.26 6.95
N PHE A 14 -32.58 -6.85 6.12
CA PHE A 14 -31.52 -7.74 5.60
C PHE A 14 -30.52 -8.15 6.70
N LEU A 15 -30.18 -7.24 7.59
CA LEU A 15 -29.31 -7.52 8.75
C LEU A 15 -30.00 -8.44 9.78
N PHE A 16 -31.33 -8.26 10.01
CA PHE A 16 -32.09 -9.08 10.97
C PHE A 16 -32.35 -10.51 10.46
N SER A 17 -32.58 -10.69 9.17
CA SER A 17 -32.72 -12.03 8.57
C SER A 17 -31.39 -12.80 8.52
N PHE A 18 -30.23 -12.09 8.50
CA PHE A 18 -28.90 -12.70 8.55
C PHE A 18 -28.52 -13.17 9.97
N LEU A 19 -28.94 -12.44 11.00
CA LEU A 19 -28.73 -12.82 12.41
C LEU A 19 -29.54 -14.05 12.85
N SER A 20 -30.71 -14.30 12.24
CA SER A 20 -31.54 -15.47 12.55
C SER A 20 -30.99 -16.81 11.96
N LEU A 21 -30.12 -16.76 10.96
CA LEU A 21 -29.42 -17.93 10.40
C LEU A 21 -28.20 -18.37 11.22
N LEU A 22 -27.76 -17.58 12.20
CA LEU A 22 -26.59 -17.86 13.04
C LEU A 22 -26.87 -18.75 14.26
N TYR A 23 -28.12 -19.17 14.48
CA TYR A 23 -28.54 -19.86 15.74
C TYR A 23 -28.66 -21.39 15.65
N ALA A 24 -28.21 -22.02 14.57
CA ALA A 24 -28.31 -23.47 14.40
C ALA A 24 -26.95 -24.15 14.17
N GLN A 25 -26.61 -24.99 15.14
CA GLN A 25 -25.64 -26.09 15.16
C GLN A 25 -24.23 -25.81 15.69
N SER A 26 -24.02 -26.30 16.91
CA SER A 26 -22.73 -26.60 17.50
C SER A 26 -22.45 -28.10 17.29
N ASP A 27 -21.36 -28.43 16.61
CA ASP A 27 -20.73 -29.75 16.76
C ASP A 27 -19.20 -29.66 16.67
N ASN A 28 -18.56 -30.48 17.51
CA ASN A 28 -17.14 -30.52 17.80
C ASN A 28 -16.29 -31.01 16.62
N SER A 29 -15.29 -30.24 16.24
CA SER A 29 -14.16 -30.81 15.49
C SER A 29 -12.82 -30.15 15.89
N SER A 30 -11.86 -30.99 16.16
CA SER A 30 -10.49 -30.70 16.59
C SER A 30 -9.70 -29.98 15.49
N LEU A 31 -8.99 -28.93 15.88
CA LEU A 31 -8.02 -28.23 15.03
C LEU A 31 -6.81 -29.13 14.74
N VAL A 32 -6.70 -29.60 13.50
CA VAL A 32 -5.50 -30.26 12.97
C VAL A 32 -4.77 -29.24 12.10
N VAL A 33 -3.55 -28.89 12.50
CA VAL A 33 -2.61 -28.12 11.67
C VAL A 33 -2.13 -29.07 10.57
N ALA A 34 -2.51 -28.83 9.33
CA ALA A 34 -2.06 -29.62 8.18
C ALA A 34 -1.13 -28.78 7.29
N ASN A 35 0.01 -29.38 6.93
CA ASN A 35 0.95 -28.88 5.94
C ASN A 35 0.26 -28.58 4.61
N VAL A 36 0.58 -27.42 4.03
CA VAL A 36 0.05 -26.97 2.73
C VAL A 36 0.75 -27.75 1.63
N ASP A 37 0.06 -28.71 1.05
CA ASP A 37 0.47 -29.34 -0.20
C ASP A 37 0.14 -28.41 -1.37
N SER A 38 1.16 -27.96 -2.09
CA SER A 38 1.07 -26.94 -3.15
C SER A 38 0.36 -27.39 -4.44
N ASP A 39 -0.11 -28.64 -4.50
CA ASP A 39 -0.55 -29.29 -5.75
C ASP A 39 -2.06 -29.43 -5.92
N THR A 40 -2.89 -28.90 -5.02
CA THR A 40 -4.34 -28.95 -5.22
C THR A 40 -4.96 -27.57 -5.29
N LEU A 41 -5.61 -27.28 -6.41
CA LEU A 41 -6.44 -26.07 -6.68
C LEU A 41 -7.70 -26.00 -5.78
N ARG A 42 -7.63 -26.47 -4.54
CA ARG A 42 -8.75 -26.46 -3.59
C ARG A 42 -8.73 -25.19 -2.76
N PHE A 43 -9.76 -24.37 -2.88
CA PHE A 43 -10.02 -23.28 -1.92
C PHE A 43 -10.56 -23.88 -0.63
N GLN A 44 -9.74 -23.96 0.40
CA GLN A 44 -10.20 -24.03 1.78
C GLN A 44 -9.90 -22.68 2.42
N LEU A 45 -10.91 -22.07 3.05
CA LEU A 45 -10.70 -20.92 3.94
C LEU A 45 -9.99 -21.43 5.18
N LYS A 46 -8.67 -21.65 5.09
CA LYS A 46 -7.84 -21.92 6.27
C LYS A 46 -7.48 -20.58 6.90
N PRO A 47 -7.43 -20.50 8.25
CA PRO A 47 -6.86 -19.33 8.90
C PRO A 47 -5.44 -19.14 8.38
N ILE A 48 -5.20 -18.02 7.70
CA ILE A 48 -3.87 -17.60 7.28
C ILE A 48 -3.23 -17.02 8.55
N GLU A 49 -2.11 -17.60 8.97
CA GLU A 49 -1.35 -17.07 10.10
C GLU A 49 -0.88 -15.66 9.76
N VAL A 50 -1.21 -14.67 10.60
CA VAL A 50 -0.79 -13.27 10.40
C VAL A 50 0.66 -13.15 10.85
N VAL A 51 1.56 -12.93 9.90
CA VAL A 51 3.00 -12.82 10.13
C VAL A 51 3.43 -11.36 10.34
N GLY A 52 2.67 -10.41 9.78
CA GLY A 52 3.00 -8.99 9.79
C GLY A 52 2.89 -8.29 11.14
N PHE A 53 2.36 -8.95 12.17
CA PHE A 53 2.18 -8.35 13.49
C PHE A 53 3.30 -8.77 14.45
N LEU A 54 4.53 -8.29 14.24
CA LEU A 54 5.76 -8.55 15.03
C LEU A 54 5.97 -10.02 15.47
N ASN A 55 4.90 -10.80 15.60
CA ASN A 55 4.82 -12.23 15.87
C ASN A 55 3.71 -12.87 15.03
N SER A 56 3.96 -14.10 14.56
CA SER A 56 2.94 -14.95 13.97
C SER A 56 1.81 -15.23 14.98
N THR A 57 0.60 -14.79 14.69
CA THR A 57 -0.55 -14.94 15.60
C THR A 57 -1.80 -15.39 14.83
N ASN A 58 -2.69 -16.07 15.57
CA ASN A 58 -4.02 -16.41 15.03
C ASN A 58 -4.80 -15.10 14.77
N PRO A 59 -5.30 -14.85 13.54
CA PRO A 59 -6.04 -13.63 13.19
C PRO A 59 -7.20 -13.32 14.14
N VAL A 60 -7.87 -14.36 14.64
CA VAL A 60 -9.02 -14.21 15.54
C VAL A 60 -8.62 -13.65 16.92
N LEU A 61 -7.36 -13.83 17.35
CA LEU A 61 -6.84 -13.32 18.63
C LEU A 61 -6.30 -11.89 18.54
N THR A 62 -6.16 -11.33 17.33
CA THR A 62 -5.60 -9.98 17.17
C THR A 62 -6.69 -8.92 17.31
N PRO A 63 -6.51 -7.86 18.10
CA PRO A 63 -7.49 -6.78 18.24
C PRO A 63 -7.38 -5.72 17.14
N PHE A 64 -7.15 -6.13 15.88
CA PHE A 64 -6.94 -5.22 14.75
C PHE A 64 -7.61 -5.75 13.49
N SER A 65 -8.03 -4.84 12.60
CA SER A 65 -8.48 -5.19 11.25
C SER A 65 -7.29 -5.57 10.37
N ILE A 66 -7.25 -6.84 9.94
CA ILE A 66 -6.18 -7.35 9.06
C ILE A 66 -6.81 -8.09 7.89
N THR A 67 -6.39 -7.72 6.68
CA THR A 67 -6.77 -8.44 5.45
C THR A 67 -5.56 -9.15 4.89
N SER A 68 -5.66 -10.48 4.77
CA SER A 68 -4.63 -11.31 4.13
C SER A 68 -5.07 -11.67 2.72
N LEU A 69 -4.21 -11.46 1.74
CA LEU A 69 -4.44 -11.74 0.32
C LEU A 69 -3.48 -12.85 -0.14
N THR A 70 -4.01 -13.84 -0.81
CA THR A 70 -3.24 -14.94 -1.41
C THR A 70 -2.71 -14.56 -2.80
N ALA A 71 -1.76 -15.32 -3.35
CA ALA A 71 -1.28 -15.15 -4.73
C ALA A 71 -2.42 -15.13 -5.77
N LYS A 72 -3.46 -15.93 -5.55
CA LYS A 72 -4.63 -15.96 -6.45
C LYS A 72 -5.39 -14.61 -6.45
N GLN A 73 -5.52 -13.97 -5.32
CA GLN A 73 -6.16 -12.65 -5.21
C GLN A 73 -5.25 -11.54 -5.74
N LEU A 74 -3.93 -11.66 -5.57
CA LEU A 74 -2.96 -10.62 -5.94
C LEU A 74 -2.59 -10.60 -7.42
N SER A 75 -2.44 -11.77 -8.05
CA SER A 75 -1.79 -11.83 -9.37
C SER A 75 -2.47 -12.73 -10.40
N PHE A 76 -3.45 -13.56 -10.01
CA PHE A 76 -3.99 -14.58 -10.89
C PHE A 76 -4.70 -14.00 -12.11
N GLY A 77 -4.10 -14.18 -13.30
CA GLY A 77 -4.59 -13.65 -14.56
C GLY A 77 -4.63 -12.12 -14.65
N GLN A 78 -3.91 -11.37 -13.78
CA GLN A 78 -3.81 -9.92 -13.83
C GLN A 78 -2.70 -9.45 -14.76
N ARG A 79 -2.79 -8.19 -15.24
CA ARG A 79 -1.68 -7.54 -15.97
C ARG A 79 -0.44 -7.41 -15.06
N GLY A 80 -0.64 -7.17 -13.77
CA GLY A 80 0.42 -6.93 -12.81
C GLY A 80 1.16 -5.63 -13.09
N MET A 81 0.42 -4.58 -13.46
CA MET A 81 1.00 -3.26 -13.73
C MET A 81 1.31 -2.52 -12.45
N THR A 82 0.34 -2.45 -11.52
CA THR A 82 0.46 -1.67 -10.30
C THR A 82 -0.03 -2.44 -9.08
N LEU A 83 0.44 -2.03 -7.90
CA LEU A 83 0.01 -2.59 -6.61
C LEU A 83 -1.49 -2.33 -6.36
N GLY A 84 -2.07 -1.27 -6.92
CA GLY A 84 -3.49 -0.97 -6.83
C GLY A 84 -4.37 -2.04 -7.45
N GLU A 85 -3.96 -2.64 -8.57
CA GLU A 85 -4.68 -3.77 -9.18
C GLU A 85 -4.85 -4.94 -8.20
N SER A 86 -3.84 -5.18 -7.37
CA SER A 86 -3.78 -6.31 -6.44
C SER A 86 -4.48 -6.05 -5.11
N LEU A 87 -4.50 -4.79 -4.63
CA LEU A 87 -4.99 -4.45 -3.29
C LEU A 87 -6.42 -3.89 -3.27
N ARG A 88 -7.09 -3.73 -4.40
CA ARG A 88 -8.41 -3.07 -4.51
C ARG A 88 -9.52 -3.72 -3.69
N SER A 89 -9.42 -5.03 -3.39
CA SER A 89 -10.40 -5.77 -2.60
C SER A 89 -10.28 -5.56 -1.09
N VAL A 90 -9.25 -4.86 -0.62
CA VAL A 90 -9.04 -4.56 0.81
C VAL A 90 -9.98 -3.46 1.25
N PRO A 91 -10.92 -3.70 2.20
CA PRO A 91 -11.76 -2.64 2.74
C PRO A 91 -10.92 -1.51 3.36
N GLY A 92 -11.38 -0.26 3.24
CA GLY A 92 -10.68 0.91 3.75
C GLY A 92 -9.47 1.37 2.92
N LEU A 93 -9.05 0.58 1.93
CA LEU A 93 -7.95 0.92 1.02
C LEU A 93 -8.51 1.51 -0.28
N PHE A 94 -7.93 2.62 -0.72
CA PHE A 94 -8.21 3.25 -1.99
C PHE A 94 -6.90 3.59 -2.70
N ALA A 95 -6.74 3.10 -3.92
CA ALA A 95 -5.56 3.32 -4.75
C ALA A 95 -5.91 4.17 -5.96
N MET A 96 -5.03 5.11 -6.29
CA MET A 96 -5.10 5.97 -7.48
C MET A 96 -3.74 6.05 -8.17
N ASN A 97 -3.74 6.59 -9.36
CA ASN A 97 -2.56 6.78 -10.18
C ASN A 97 -2.01 5.48 -10.80
N ASP A 98 -2.92 4.61 -11.21
CA ASP A 98 -2.58 3.30 -11.80
C ASP A 98 -2.03 3.39 -13.24
N GLU A 99 -2.15 4.53 -13.93
CA GLU A 99 -1.81 4.69 -15.35
C GLU A 99 -0.77 5.80 -15.62
N ASN A 100 -0.25 6.48 -14.58
CA ASN A 100 0.82 7.46 -14.69
C ASN A 100 2.05 6.99 -13.91
N PHE A 101 2.98 6.34 -14.59
CA PHE A 101 4.14 5.70 -14.00
C PHE A 101 5.26 6.68 -13.64
N ALA A 102 5.15 7.96 -14.03
CA ALA A 102 6.07 9.02 -13.64
C ALA A 102 5.74 9.67 -12.28
N GLN A 103 4.69 9.20 -11.59
CA GLN A 103 4.23 9.82 -10.35
C GLN A 103 3.99 8.83 -9.22
N ASP A 104 4.38 7.58 -9.38
CA ASP A 104 4.07 6.48 -8.47
C ASP A 104 2.59 6.37 -8.07
N ILE A 105 2.18 5.19 -7.70
CA ILE A 105 0.83 4.95 -7.17
C ILE A 105 0.61 5.70 -5.86
N ARG A 106 -0.57 6.25 -5.69
CA ARG A 106 -1.06 6.80 -4.43
C ARG A 106 -1.98 5.79 -3.76
N ILE A 107 -1.65 5.36 -2.56
CA ILE A 107 -2.49 4.49 -1.74
C ILE A 107 -2.93 5.27 -0.50
N SER A 108 -4.22 5.19 -0.18
CA SER A 108 -4.75 5.64 1.10
C SER A 108 -5.42 4.49 1.84
N ILE A 109 -5.24 4.46 3.16
CA ILE A 109 -5.96 3.55 4.06
C ILE A 109 -6.69 4.41 5.09
N ARG A 110 -8.02 4.27 5.18
CA ARG A 110 -8.86 5.10 6.07
C ARG A 110 -8.61 6.61 5.90
N GLY A 111 -8.35 7.03 4.65
CA GLY A 111 -8.08 8.42 4.31
C GLY A 111 -6.69 8.94 4.63
N PHE A 112 -5.84 8.18 5.32
CA PHE A 112 -4.43 8.51 5.45
C PHE A 112 -3.71 8.22 4.12
N GLY A 113 -2.81 9.11 3.70
CA GLY A 113 -2.12 9.03 2.42
C GLY A 113 -2.82 9.73 1.25
N SER A 114 -4.07 10.18 1.40
CA SER A 114 -4.82 10.86 0.33
C SER A 114 -4.21 12.20 -0.11
N ARG A 115 -3.48 12.88 0.79
CA ARG A 115 -2.79 14.15 0.52
C ARG A 115 -1.58 14.02 -0.39
N SER A 116 -1.07 12.83 -0.59
CA SER A 116 0.14 12.62 -1.39
C SER A 116 -0.09 13.06 -2.83
N ALA A 117 0.77 13.94 -3.33
CA ALA A 117 0.75 14.31 -4.73
C ALA A 117 1.35 13.21 -5.62
N PHE A 118 2.25 12.40 -5.06
CA PHE A 118 2.91 11.24 -5.68
C PHE A 118 3.45 10.29 -4.59
N GLY A 119 3.53 9.00 -4.89
CA GLY A 119 3.97 7.96 -3.96
C GLY A 119 3.00 7.73 -2.80
N ILE A 120 3.40 6.89 -1.88
CA ILE A 120 2.59 6.47 -0.73
C ILE A 120 3.08 7.22 0.52
N ARG A 121 2.13 7.78 1.28
CA ARG A 121 2.37 8.52 2.52
C ARG A 121 1.50 7.98 3.65
N GLY A 122 2.00 8.04 4.90
CA GLY A 122 1.25 7.60 6.07
C GLY A 122 0.97 6.10 6.13
N ILE A 123 1.59 5.31 5.26
CA ILE A 123 1.45 3.85 5.20
C ILE A 123 2.84 3.25 5.07
N LYS A 124 3.18 2.32 5.95
CA LYS A 124 4.46 1.62 5.88
C LYS A 124 4.35 0.39 5.00
N LEU A 125 5.31 0.22 4.10
CA LEU A 125 5.36 -0.89 3.14
C LEU A 125 6.61 -1.72 3.39
N PHE A 126 6.45 -3.04 3.44
CA PHE A 126 7.54 -4.00 3.59
C PHE A 126 7.47 -5.09 2.51
N VAL A 127 8.63 -5.60 2.13
CA VAL A 127 8.78 -6.81 1.32
C VAL A 127 9.69 -7.78 2.06
N ASP A 128 9.17 -8.96 2.44
CA ASP A 128 9.88 -9.96 3.27
C ASP A 128 10.52 -9.37 4.54
N GLY A 129 9.83 -8.41 5.19
CA GLY A 129 10.29 -7.71 6.39
C GLY A 129 11.23 -6.53 6.14
N PHE A 130 11.71 -6.31 4.91
CA PHE A 130 12.55 -5.15 4.56
C PHE A 130 11.67 -3.94 4.23
N PRO A 131 11.86 -2.77 4.90
CA PRO A 131 11.05 -1.59 4.65
C PRO A 131 11.28 -1.05 3.23
N GLN A 132 10.21 -0.82 2.48
CA GLN A 132 10.22 -0.08 1.20
C GLN A 132 9.98 1.41 1.43
N THR A 133 9.37 1.73 2.57
CA THR A 133 9.20 3.11 3.06
C THR A 133 10.54 3.63 3.54
N THR A 134 10.93 4.80 3.07
CA THR A 134 12.15 5.51 3.48
C THR A 134 12.01 6.09 4.89
N ALA A 135 13.11 6.59 5.49
CA ALA A 135 13.11 7.10 6.86
C ALA A 135 12.13 8.26 7.04
N ASP A 136 11.99 9.12 6.03
CA ASP A 136 11.05 10.26 6.02
C ASP A 136 9.56 9.85 5.84
N GLY A 137 9.26 8.55 5.76
CA GLY A 137 7.90 8.02 5.66
C GLY A 137 7.29 7.99 4.27
N GLN A 138 8.07 8.24 3.21
CA GLN A 138 7.60 8.11 1.83
C GLN A 138 7.89 6.70 1.30
N SER A 139 6.93 6.09 0.59
CA SER A 139 7.16 4.83 -0.13
C SER A 139 7.00 5.02 -1.62
N GLN A 140 7.86 4.35 -2.38
CA GLN A 140 7.80 4.20 -3.82
C GLN A 140 7.75 2.70 -4.14
N VAL A 141 7.03 2.33 -5.20
CA VAL A 141 6.73 0.91 -5.50
C VAL A 141 7.19 0.46 -6.89
N ASP A 142 7.87 1.32 -7.62
CA ASP A 142 8.45 1.06 -8.93
C ASP A 142 9.45 -0.11 -8.94
N ASN A 143 10.06 -0.40 -7.80
CA ASN A 143 10.95 -1.53 -7.57
C ASN A 143 10.24 -2.85 -7.21
N ILE A 144 8.92 -2.83 -7.04
CA ILE A 144 8.15 -4.03 -6.65
C ILE A 144 7.64 -4.77 -7.88
N ASN A 145 8.14 -5.96 -8.09
CA ASN A 145 7.61 -6.86 -9.11
C ASN A 145 6.46 -7.69 -8.53
N LEU A 146 5.22 -7.36 -8.90
CA LEU A 146 4.01 -8.03 -8.38
C LEU A 146 3.97 -9.52 -8.67
N SER A 147 4.54 -9.97 -9.77
CA SER A 147 4.60 -11.39 -10.10
C SER A 147 5.54 -12.20 -9.18
N TYR A 148 6.36 -11.50 -8.37
CA TYR A 148 7.22 -12.09 -7.36
C TYR A 148 6.53 -12.19 -5.99
N ILE A 149 5.34 -11.56 -5.84
CA ILE A 149 4.60 -11.53 -4.58
C ILE A 149 3.64 -12.71 -4.49
N GLN A 150 3.79 -13.51 -3.44
CA GLN A 150 2.96 -14.67 -3.13
C GLN A 150 1.74 -14.32 -2.28
N SER A 151 1.91 -13.41 -1.32
CA SER A 151 0.85 -12.99 -0.41
C SER A 151 1.07 -11.56 0.07
N ALA A 152 0.00 -10.94 0.54
CA ALA A 152 0.06 -9.64 1.18
C ALA A 152 -0.79 -9.65 2.45
N GLU A 153 -0.36 -8.89 3.45
CA GLU A 153 -1.13 -8.58 4.64
C GLU A 153 -1.27 -7.07 4.76
N VAL A 154 -2.50 -6.61 4.92
CA VAL A 154 -2.81 -5.19 5.11
C VAL A 154 -3.38 -5.01 6.51
N ILE A 155 -2.60 -4.40 7.38
CA ILE A 155 -2.97 -4.04 8.76
C ILE A 155 -3.47 -2.61 8.71
N ARG A 156 -4.73 -2.39 9.10
CA ARG A 156 -5.37 -1.07 8.97
C ARG A 156 -5.43 -0.35 10.31
N GLY A 157 -5.14 0.95 10.28
CA GLY A 157 -5.31 1.83 11.44
C GLY A 157 -4.31 1.55 12.57
N SER A 158 -4.84 1.27 13.73
CA SER A 158 -4.16 1.29 15.03
C SER A 158 -2.89 0.46 15.16
N ALA A 159 -2.79 -0.67 14.46
CA ALA A 159 -1.59 -1.51 14.51
C ALA A 159 -0.34 -0.85 13.96
N SER A 160 -0.50 0.21 13.17
CA SER A 160 0.61 0.99 12.62
C SER A 160 1.46 1.68 13.71
N SER A 161 0.91 1.91 14.89
CA SER A 161 1.63 2.59 15.98
C SER A 161 2.93 1.89 16.40
N ILE A 162 3.04 0.56 16.21
CA ILE A 162 4.28 -0.17 16.51
C ILE A 162 5.32 -0.11 15.39
N TYR A 163 4.93 0.30 14.19
CA TYR A 163 5.85 0.41 13.04
C TYR A 163 6.42 1.83 12.85
N GLY A 164 5.99 2.82 13.65
CA GLY A 164 6.39 4.23 13.56
C GLY A 164 5.91 4.91 12.27
N ASN A 165 5.91 6.22 12.21
CA ASN A 165 5.65 7.09 11.05
C ASN A 165 4.68 6.50 10.00
N ALA A 166 3.51 5.98 10.45
CA ALA A 166 2.53 5.30 9.61
C ALA A 166 1.14 5.36 10.26
N SER A 167 0.38 6.41 9.99
CA SER A 167 -0.93 6.65 10.59
C SER A 167 -2.06 5.81 9.96
N GLY A 168 -1.94 5.45 8.67
CA GLY A 168 -2.97 4.71 7.95
C GLY A 168 -2.92 3.21 8.12
N GLY A 169 -1.74 2.65 8.27
CA GLY A 169 -1.56 1.20 8.36
C GLY A 169 -0.24 0.69 7.81
N VAL A 170 -0.19 -0.62 7.66
CA VAL A 170 1.01 -1.34 7.18
C VAL A 170 0.61 -2.31 6.09
N ILE A 171 1.40 -2.35 5.02
CA ILE A 171 1.29 -3.33 3.95
C ILE A 171 2.53 -4.21 4.01
N GLN A 172 2.35 -5.50 4.27
CA GLN A 172 3.40 -6.51 4.24
C GLN A 172 3.23 -7.33 2.96
N LEU A 173 4.25 -7.37 2.12
CA LEU A 173 4.31 -8.20 0.94
C LEU A 173 5.29 -9.33 1.16
N PHE A 174 4.88 -10.55 0.85
CA PHE A 174 5.71 -11.74 0.96
C PHE A 174 5.99 -12.29 -0.43
N THR A 175 7.26 -12.53 -0.73
CA THR A 175 7.66 -13.06 -2.03
C THR A 175 7.43 -14.56 -2.16
N GLU A 176 7.44 -15.09 -3.39
CA GLU A 176 7.27 -16.52 -3.66
C GLU A 176 8.20 -17.38 -2.78
N PRO A 177 7.73 -18.53 -2.25
CA PRO A 177 8.58 -19.46 -1.49
C PRO A 177 9.64 -20.09 -2.39
N TYR A 178 10.68 -20.64 -1.78
CA TYR A 178 11.66 -21.44 -2.51
C TYR A 178 10.99 -22.74 -3.00
N PRO A 179 11.11 -23.11 -4.28
CA PRO A 179 10.52 -24.34 -4.78
C PRO A 179 11.23 -25.58 -4.22
N ASN A 180 10.49 -26.65 -3.96
CA ASN A 180 11.03 -27.89 -3.35
C ASN A 180 12.06 -28.64 -4.21
N LYS A 181 12.12 -28.34 -5.50
CA LYS A 181 13.11 -28.84 -6.48
C LYS A 181 13.48 -27.72 -7.43
N THR A 182 14.53 -27.91 -8.22
CA THR A 182 14.85 -26.94 -9.26
C THR A 182 13.64 -26.71 -10.17
N GLN A 183 13.22 -25.48 -10.26
CA GLN A 183 12.05 -25.07 -11.06
C GLN A 183 12.40 -23.84 -11.89
N ILE A 184 12.03 -23.88 -13.16
CA ILE A 184 12.13 -22.74 -14.06
C ILE A 184 10.69 -22.35 -14.44
N LYS A 185 10.37 -21.04 -14.33
CA LYS A 185 9.11 -20.48 -14.81
C LYS A 185 9.44 -19.40 -15.82
N SER A 186 8.72 -19.36 -16.93
CA SER A 186 8.82 -18.31 -17.93
C SER A 186 7.42 -17.89 -18.36
N SER A 187 7.16 -16.60 -18.45
CA SER A 187 5.87 -16.07 -18.87
C SER A 187 6.03 -14.89 -19.82
N ILE A 188 5.06 -14.75 -20.71
CA ILE A 188 4.87 -13.61 -21.58
C ILE A 188 3.41 -13.19 -21.53
N SER A 189 3.18 -11.88 -21.46
CA SER A 189 1.85 -11.29 -21.60
C SER A 189 1.91 -10.06 -22.49
N ALA A 190 0.82 -9.82 -23.21
CA ALA A 190 0.67 -8.67 -24.10
C ALA A 190 -0.80 -8.21 -24.11
N GLY A 191 -1.06 -6.97 -24.48
CA GLY A 191 -2.41 -6.43 -24.48
C GLY A 191 -2.54 -5.05 -25.12
N SER A 192 -3.69 -4.44 -24.90
CA SER A 192 -4.04 -3.10 -25.38
C SER A 192 -2.98 -2.06 -24.98
N PHE A 193 -2.87 -1.01 -25.75
CA PHE A 193 -1.98 0.15 -25.53
C PHE A 193 -0.50 -0.23 -25.46
N GLY A 194 -0.04 -1.18 -26.28
CA GLY A 194 1.35 -1.61 -26.34
C GLY A 194 1.85 -2.34 -25.09
N TYR A 195 0.94 -2.82 -24.23
CA TYR A 195 1.34 -3.58 -23.05
C TYR A 195 2.08 -4.86 -23.43
N SER A 196 3.25 -5.06 -22.85
CA SER A 196 4.00 -6.31 -22.89
C SER A 196 4.79 -6.52 -21.60
N ASN A 197 4.87 -7.78 -21.14
CA ASN A 197 5.62 -8.17 -19.96
C ASN A 197 6.21 -9.56 -20.18
N ILE A 198 7.54 -9.65 -20.10
CA ILE A 198 8.29 -10.91 -20.24
C ILE A 198 8.99 -11.15 -18.91
N GLN A 199 8.87 -12.36 -18.39
CA GLN A 199 9.46 -12.73 -17.10
C GLN A 199 10.03 -14.13 -17.16
N SER A 200 11.10 -14.34 -16.40
CA SER A 200 11.66 -15.67 -16.15
C SER A 200 12.17 -15.77 -14.72
N SER A 201 12.05 -16.95 -14.14
CA SER A 201 12.60 -17.24 -12.81
C SER A 201 13.19 -18.63 -12.75
N ILE A 202 14.22 -18.78 -11.91
CA ILE A 202 14.82 -20.05 -11.54
C ILE A 202 15.01 -20.10 -10.02
N GLY A 203 14.68 -21.23 -9.42
CA GLY A 203 14.86 -21.42 -7.99
C GLY A 203 15.04 -22.87 -7.59
N ASN A 204 15.59 -23.08 -6.39
CA ASN A 204 15.71 -24.37 -5.73
C ASN A 204 15.69 -24.18 -4.21
N GLY A 205 15.00 -25.06 -3.51
CA GLY A 205 14.89 -25.07 -2.06
C GLY A 205 15.11 -26.46 -1.43
N ALA A 206 15.64 -27.42 -2.20
CA ALA A 206 15.83 -28.79 -1.75
C ALA A 206 17.03 -28.99 -0.81
N SER A 207 17.90 -27.98 -0.63
CA SER A 207 19.10 -28.08 0.19
C SER A 207 19.12 -27.01 1.28
N ASN A 208 20.14 -27.07 2.16
CA ASN A 208 20.40 -26.04 3.18
C ASN A 208 20.74 -24.66 2.58
N GLN A 209 21.01 -24.61 1.26
CA GLN A 209 21.18 -23.39 0.50
C GLN A 209 20.04 -23.29 -0.51
N LYS A 210 19.11 -22.40 -0.26
CA LYS A 210 17.93 -22.16 -1.09
C LYS A 210 18.13 -20.87 -1.87
N TYR A 211 17.63 -20.81 -3.11
CA TYR A 211 17.71 -19.59 -3.91
C TYR A 211 16.47 -19.44 -4.81
N LEU A 212 16.18 -18.21 -5.13
CA LEU A 212 15.19 -17.83 -6.14
C LEU A 212 15.68 -16.55 -6.82
N LEU A 213 15.81 -16.60 -8.15
CA LEU A 213 16.16 -15.47 -9.00
C LEU A 213 15.00 -15.23 -9.97
N LYS A 214 14.59 -13.99 -10.16
CA LYS A 214 13.56 -13.59 -11.11
C LYS A 214 13.95 -12.34 -11.85
N VAL A 215 13.77 -12.35 -13.17
CA VAL A 215 13.95 -11.20 -14.05
C VAL A 215 12.62 -10.87 -14.73
N SER A 216 12.36 -9.59 -14.96
CA SER A 216 11.22 -9.15 -15.75
C SER A 216 11.55 -7.90 -16.56
N SER A 217 10.92 -7.79 -17.74
CA SER A 217 10.95 -6.61 -18.58
C SER A 217 9.52 -6.26 -18.98
N LYS A 218 9.11 -5.05 -18.66
CA LYS A 218 7.76 -4.54 -18.87
C LYS A 218 7.82 -3.30 -19.75
N LYS A 219 6.89 -3.20 -20.71
CA LYS A 219 6.69 -2.02 -21.57
C LYS A 219 5.20 -1.73 -21.68
N TYR A 220 4.88 -0.47 -21.84
CA TYR A 220 3.52 0.02 -22.03
C TYR A 220 3.58 1.36 -22.75
N ASP A 221 2.92 1.49 -23.91
CA ASP A 221 2.87 2.76 -24.65
C ASP A 221 1.93 3.77 -23.97
N GLY A 222 0.99 3.23 -23.17
CA GLY A 222 0.05 4.04 -22.40
C GLY A 222 -1.28 4.32 -23.10
N PHE A 223 -2.31 4.55 -22.30
CA PHE A 223 -3.63 4.93 -22.81
C PHE A 223 -3.64 6.39 -23.31
N ARG A 224 -2.99 7.28 -22.58
CA ARG A 224 -2.89 8.71 -22.92
C ARG A 224 -1.63 8.99 -23.72
N ASP A 225 -1.66 10.08 -24.47
CA ASP A 225 -0.45 10.63 -25.10
C ASP A 225 0.58 10.96 -24.01
N ASN A 226 1.87 10.77 -24.29
CA ASN A 226 2.96 11.01 -23.34
C ASN A 226 2.84 10.21 -22.02
N SER A 227 2.38 8.95 -22.07
CA SER A 227 2.28 8.04 -20.91
C SER A 227 3.06 6.72 -21.06
N GLU A 228 4.02 6.68 -21.97
CA GLU A 228 4.89 5.53 -22.19
C GLU A 228 5.71 5.18 -20.95
N MET A 229 5.89 3.88 -20.68
CA MET A 229 6.78 3.38 -19.65
C MET A 229 7.57 2.16 -20.11
N SER A 230 8.77 2.02 -19.56
CA SER A 230 9.56 0.79 -19.64
C SER A 230 10.30 0.53 -18.33
N SER A 231 10.35 -0.73 -17.92
CA SER A 231 10.99 -1.12 -16.66
C SER A 231 11.63 -2.48 -16.78
N PHE A 232 12.84 -2.63 -16.25
CA PHE A 232 13.54 -3.90 -16.06
C PHE A 232 13.76 -4.12 -14.57
N ASN A 233 13.41 -5.33 -14.07
CA ASN A 233 13.58 -5.72 -12.68
C ASN A 233 14.34 -7.03 -12.58
N LEU A 234 15.31 -7.08 -11.65
CA LEU A 234 15.97 -8.30 -11.18
C LEU A 234 15.74 -8.42 -9.69
N ASN A 235 15.20 -9.56 -9.25
CA ASN A 235 14.99 -9.89 -7.85
C ASN A 235 15.69 -11.20 -7.54
N THR A 236 16.49 -11.24 -6.49
CA THR A 236 17.08 -12.47 -5.98
C THR A 236 16.86 -12.59 -4.48
N LYS A 237 16.68 -13.80 -4.02
CA LYS A 237 16.77 -14.13 -2.60
C LYS A 237 17.47 -15.47 -2.41
N SER A 238 18.25 -15.56 -1.34
CA SER A 238 18.93 -16.78 -0.92
C SER A 238 18.77 -16.99 0.56
N LEU A 239 18.61 -18.23 0.97
CA LEU A 239 18.52 -18.64 2.37
C LEU A 239 19.62 -19.66 2.63
N PHE A 240 20.40 -19.42 3.67
CA PHE A 240 21.46 -20.29 4.17
C PHE A 240 21.06 -20.78 5.56
N GLU A 241 20.75 -22.06 5.70
CA GLU A 241 20.57 -22.73 7.00
C GLU A 241 21.97 -23.00 7.57
N LEU A 242 22.46 -22.09 8.44
CA LEU A 242 23.81 -22.15 8.98
C LEU A 242 23.96 -23.30 9.97
N ASN A 243 22.93 -23.54 10.77
CA ASN A 243 22.77 -24.68 11.68
C ASN A 243 21.30 -24.87 12.04
N LYS A 244 20.97 -25.81 12.94
CA LYS A 244 19.60 -26.12 13.37
C LYS A 244 18.86 -24.94 14.03
N ASN A 245 19.60 -23.95 14.52
CA ASN A 245 19.08 -22.82 15.28
C ASN A 245 19.23 -21.48 14.57
N SER A 246 19.99 -21.41 13.47
CA SER A 246 20.24 -20.12 12.81
C SER A 246 20.18 -20.21 11.29
N GLN A 247 19.65 -19.15 10.71
CA GLN A 247 19.55 -18.97 9.27
C GLN A 247 19.88 -17.54 8.86
N LEU A 248 20.46 -17.38 7.68
CA LEU A 248 20.77 -16.10 7.04
C LEU A 248 20.03 -16.02 5.71
N SER A 249 19.23 -14.99 5.53
CA SER A 249 18.59 -14.66 4.25
C SER A 249 19.23 -13.43 3.65
N ILE A 250 19.52 -13.46 2.35
CA ILE A 250 20.09 -12.35 1.58
C ILE A 250 19.16 -12.05 0.41
N HIS A 251 18.78 -10.79 0.26
CA HIS A 251 17.89 -10.29 -0.78
C HIS A 251 18.60 -9.22 -1.60
N TYR A 252 18.51 -9.29 -2.91
CA TYR A 252 18.97 -8.23 -3.79
C TYR A 252 17.89 -7.89 -4.81
N ASN A 253 17.62 -6.60 -4.96
CA ASN A 253 16.70 -6.05 -5.95
C ASN A 253 17.43 -4.99 -6.78
N TYR A 254 17.23 -5.06 -8.09
CA TYR A 254 17.66 -4.06 -9.05
C TYR A 254 16.47 -3.64 -9.91
N VAL A 255 16.28 -2.34 -10.09
CA VAL A 255 15.32 -1.78 -11.03
C VAL A 255 15.99 -0.73 -11.91
N ASN A 256 15.64 -0.75 -13.19
CA ASN A 256 15.98 0.27 -14.16
C ASN A 256 14.71 0.63 -14.95
N SER A 257 14.20 1.82 -14.73
CA SER A 257 13.06 2.40 -15.45
C SER A 257 13.55 3.61 -16.25
N PRO A 258 14.05 3.40 -17.48
CA PRO A 258 14.63 4.47 -18.29
C PRO A 258 13.60 5.40 -18.91
N ILE A 259 12.35 5.00 -18.94
CA ILE A 259 11.22 5.74 -19.50
C ILE A 259 10.03 5.60 -18.58
N SER A 260 9.49 6.74 -18.13
CA SER A 260 8.19 6.87 -17.47
C SER A 260 7.71 8.29 -17.77
N ASN A 261 6.92 8.44 -18.85
CA ASN A 261 6.44 9.75 -19.32
C ASN A 261 5.21 10.19 -18.52
N ASP A 262 5.07 11.50 -18.28
CA ASP A 262 3.97 12.11 -17.52
C ASP A 262 2.99 12.82 -18.46
N PRO A 263 1.77 12.31 -18.62
CA PRO A 263 0.73 12.97 -19.43
C PRO A 263 0.17 14.23 -18.76
N GLY A 264 0.37 14.41 -17.45
CA GLY A 264 -0.21 15.49 -16.66
C GLY A 264 -1.72 15.44 -16.50
N SER A 265 -2.25 16.28 -15.61
CA SER A 265 -3.69 16.40 -15.35
C SER A 265 -4.35 17.45 -16.26
N LEU A 266 -5.61 17.21 -16.60
CA LEU A 266 -6.47 18.03 -17.46
C LEU A 266 -7.53 18.76 -16.63
N ASN A 267 -8.12 19.83 -17.18
CA ASN A 267 -9.39 20.35 -16.68
C ASN A 267 -10.56 19.51 -17.23
N LYS A 268 -11.79 19.79 -16.76
CA LYS A 268 -12.96 18.99 -17.12
C LYS A 268 -13.25 19.02 -18.62
N GLU A 269 -13.19 20.21 -19.24
CA GLU A 269 -13.43 20.40 -20.67
C GLU A 269 -12.44 19.60 -21.53
N GLN A 270 -11.14 19.70 -21.23
CA GLN A 270 -10.09 18.95 -21.93
C GLN A 270 -10.26 17.41 -21.78
N ALA A 271 -10.63 16.96 -20.58
CA ALA A 271 -10.84 15.56 -20.30
C ALA A 271 -12.09 14.99 -20.99
N ASP A 272 -13.12 15.79 -21.18
CA ASP A 272 -14.35 15.40 -21.88
C ASP A 272 -14.17 15.42 -23.40
N ASP A 273 -13.44 16.40 -23.94
CA ASP A 273 -13.15 16.53 -25.36
C ASP A 273 -12.28 15.38 -25.89
N ASN A 274 -11.15 15.13 -25.21
CA ASN A 274 -10.27 14.01 -25.58
C ASN A 274 -9.60 13.36 -24.35
N ARG A 275 -10.14 12.25 -23.92
CA ARG A 275 -9.62 11.48 -22.78
C ARG A 275 -8.19 10.96 -22.94
N ARG A 276 -7.69 10.88 -24.18
CA ARG A 276 -6.33 10.42 -24.49
C ARG A 276 -5.30 11.54 -24.49
N SER A 277 -5.72 12.80 -24.52
CA SER A 277 -4.80 13.93 -24.61
C SER A 277 -3.89 14.03 -23.37
N ALA A 278 -2.66 14.44 -23.60
CA ALA A 278 -1.76 14.91 -22.56
C ALA A 278 -1.89 16.44 -22.38
N ARG A 279 -1.54 16.94 -21.21
CA ARG A 279 -1.41 18.36 -20.99
C ARG A 279 -0.29 18.92 -21.86
N ILE A 280 -0.55 20.00 -22.61
CA ILE A 280 0.40 20.56 -23.58
C ILE A 280 1.74 20.94 -22.94
N GLN A 281 1.75 21.45 -21.69
CA GLN A 281 2.97 21.79 -20.97
C GLN A 281 3.81 20.53 -20.68
N ASN A 282 3.17 19.40 -20.37
CA ASN A 282 3.89 18.14 -20.12
C ASN A 282 4.60 17.65 -21.40
N ILE A 283 3.98 17.82 -22.57
CA ILE A 283 4.61 17.55 -23.86
C ILE A 283 5.76 18.53 -24.14
N ASN A 284 5.52 19.85 -24.01
CA ASN A 284 6.50 20.89 -24.32
C ASN A 284 7.75 20.81 -23.45
N TYR A 285 7.61 20.40 -22.19
CA TYR A 285 8.71 20.24 -21.24
C TYR A 285 9.25 18.81 -21.15
N GLN A 286 8.74 17.88 -22.00
CA GLN A 286 9.11 16.46 -22.02
C GLN A 286 9.02 15.83 -20.64
N SER A 287 7.88 16.05 -19.95
CA SER A 287 7.69 15.61 -18.57
C SER A 287 7.74 14.10 -18.44
N GLY A 288 8.44 13.64 -17.42
CA GLY A 288 8.62 12.23 -17.14
C GLY A 288 9.84 11.98 -16.26
N GLU A 289 10.02 10.74 -15.83
CA GLU A 289 11.08 10.36 -14.91
C GLU A 289 11.92 9.17 -15.38
N LYS A 290 13.06 9.01 -14.75
CA LYS A 290 13.95 7.84 -14.89
C LYS A 290 14.41 7.42 -13.51
N VAL A 291 14.44 6.10 -13.29
CA VAL A 291 14.85 5.51 -12.04
C VAL A 291 15.90 4.42 -12.27
N LEU A 292 16.95 4.46 -11.48
CA LEU A 292 17.91 3.37 -11.31
C LEU A 292 18.08 3.11 -9.83
N GLN A 293 17.83 1.87 -9.38
CA GLN A 293 17.95 1.53 -7.96
C GLN A 293 18.59 0.17 -7.76
N HIS A 294 19.46 0.11 -6.76
CA HIS A 294 20.02 -1.11 -6.19
C HIS A 294 19.61 -1.20 -4.74
N ARG A 295 19.22 -2.39 -4.30
CA ARG A 295 18.88 -2.66 -2.91
C ARG A 295 19.43 -4.01 -2.48
N LEU A 296 20.16 -4.02 -1.36
CA LEU A 296 20.66 -5.22 -0.70
C LEU A 296 20.03 -5.30 0.70
N GLY A 297 19.52 -6.47 1.06
CA GLY A 297 19.01 -6.75 2.40
C GLY A 297 19.57 -8.06 2.95
N ALA A 298 19.79 -8.12 4.25
CA ALA A 298 20.19 -9.32 4.97
C ALA A 298 19.35 -9.46 6.25
N SER A 299 18.83 -10.67 6.50
CA SER A 299 18.10 -11.02 7.72
C SER A 299 18.75 -12.25 8.34
N TYR A 300 19.18 -12.11 9.60
CA TYR A 300 19.69 -13.20 10.42
C TYR A 300 18.69 -13.56 11.48
N GLN A 301 18.29 -14.81 11.54
CA GLN A 301 17.37 -15.34 12.56
C GLN A 301 18.08 -16.40 13.40
N LEU A 302 17.96 -16.26 14.73
CA LEU A 302 18.54 -17.16 15.72
C LEU A 302 17.45 -17.63 16.68
N LYS A 303 17.22 -18.93 16.77
CA LYS A 303 16.46 -19.56 17.86
C LYS A 303 17.36 -19.61 19.08
N VAL A 304 17.16 -18.67 20.03
CA VAL A 304 17.95 -18.58 21.27
C VAL A 304 17.58 -19.73 22.20
N SER A 305 16.29 -20.07 22.24
CA SER A 305 15.75 -21.22 22.99
C SER A 305 14.54 -21.79 22.24
N THR A 306 13.87 -22.76 22.84
CA THR A 306 12.60 -23.30 22.31
C THR A 306 11.46 -22.27 22.30
N SER A 307 11.54 -21.26 23.18
CA SER A 307 10.53 -20.20 23.33
C SER A 307 11.02 -18.81 22.97
N SER A 308 12.26 -18.67 22.48
CA SER A 308 12.84 -17.34 22.23
C SER A 308 13.58 -17.29 20.90
N LYS A 309 13.39 -16.19 20.18
CA LYS A 309 14.07 -15.93 18.90
C LYS A 309 14.61 -14.51 18.84
N LEU A 310 15.76 -14.35 18.21
CA LEU A 310 16.35 -13.08 17.84
C LEU A 310 16.35 -12.96 16.32
N GLU A 311 15.91 -11.81 15.82
CA GLU A 311 15.99 -11.44 14.41
C GLU A 311 16.76 -10.14 14.26
N ILE A 312 17.73 -10.11 13.34
CA ILE A 312 18.48 -8.92 12.98
C ILE A 312 18.30 -8.70 11.49
N ILE A 313 17.84 -7.51 11.11
CA ILE A 313 17.64 -7.11 9.73
C ILE A 313 18.56 -5.95 9.42
N SER A 314 19.23 -5.97 8.27
CA SER A 314 19.96 -4.82 7.76
C SER A 314 19.70 -4.66 6.27
N PHE A 315 19.73 -3.42 5.78
CA PHE A 315 19.55 -3.14 4.36
C PHE A 315 20.30 -1.86 3.94
N TYR A 316 20.59 -1.80 2.64
CA TYR A 316 21.11 -0.63 1.98
C TYR A 316 20.44 -0.44 0.62
N THR A 317 20.06 0.78 0.29
CA THR A 317 19.46 1.17 -0.98
C THR A 317 20.24 2.35 -1.55
N ASP A 318 20.65 2.25 -2.81
CA ASP A 318 21.17 3.33 -3.62
C ASP A 318 20.18 3.60 -4.77
N ARG A 319 19.72 4.85 -4.91
CA ARG A 319 18.73 5.24 -5.90
C ARG A 319 19.15 6.51 -6.61
N GLU A 320 19.21 6.45 -7.93
CA GLU A 320 19.29 7.60 -8.79
C GLU A 320 17.92 7.87 -9.42
N PHE A 321 17.47 9.09 -9.29
CA PHE A 321 16.18 9.54 -9.80
C PHE A 321 16.39 10.84 -10.58
N SER A 322 15.79 10.93 -11.75
CA SER A 322 15.75 12.18 -12.52
C SER A 322 14.33 12.39 -13.07
N ASN A 323 13.84 13.62 -12.96
CA ASN A 323 12.50 13.99 -13.38
C ASN A 323 12.53 15.31 -14.14
N LYS A 324 11.69 15.41 -15.18
CA LYS A 324 11.38 16.64 -15.90
C LYS A 324 9.93 17.02 -15.59
N LEU A 325 9.75 18.18 -14.97
CA LEU A 325 8.46 18.73 -14.58
C LEU A 325 7.95 19.73 -15.64
N PRO A 326 6.64 19.99 -15.71
CA PRO A 326 6.04 20.79 -16.78
C PRO A 326 6.15 22.33 -16.58
N PHE A 327 7.33 22.78 -16.12
CA PHE A 327 7.65 24.20 -15.93
C PHE A 327 9.16 24.43 -16.01
N GLU A 328 9.55 25.69 -16.25
CA GLU A 328 10.94 26.05 -16.46
C GLU A 328 11.75 26.10 -15.16
N ASN A 329 11.36 26.98 -14.23
CA ASN A 329 12.18 27.28 -13.04
C ASN A 329 12.31 26.06 -12.10
N GLY A 330 13.49 25.44 -12.09
CA GLY A 330 13.76 24.25 -11.30
C GLY A 330 13.00 22.99 -11.76
N GLY A 331 12.51 22.98 -13.00
CA GLY A 331 11.71 21.89 -13.55
C GLY A 331 12.48 20.61 -13.87
N GLN A 332 13.83 20.61 -13.86
CA GLN A 332 14.59 19.36 -13.93
C GLN A 332 15.18 19.00 -12.59
N VAL A 333 14.78 17.86 -12.06
CA VAL A 333 15.21 17.31 -10.75
C VAL A 333 16.17 16.16 -10.97
N ASN A 334 17.30 16.18 -10.24
CA ASN A 334 18.20 15.05 -10.07
C ASN A 334 18.35 14.77 -8.59
N LEU A 335 18.06 13.54 -8.20
CA LEU A 335 18.15 13.06 -6.83
C LEU A 335 19.07 11.83 -6.80
N LYS A 336 20.04 11.84 -5.88
CA LYS A 336 20.80 10.66 -5.49
C LYS A 336 20.51 10.38 -4.04
N ARG A 337 19.91 9.22 -3.77
CA ARG A 337 19.50 8.78 -2.44
C ARG A 337 20.35 7.61 -2.00
N SER A 338 20.90 7.69 -0.79
CA SER A 338 21.32 6.53 -0.03
C SER A 338 20.40 6.34 1.17
N TYR A 339 19.95 5.12 1.38
CA TYR A 339 19.09 4.77 2.51
C TYR A 339 19.49 3.43 3.08
N TRP A 340 19.85 3.42 4.35
CA TRP A 340 20.24 2.20 5.06
C TRP A 340 19.56 2.09 6.42
N GLY A 341 19.51 0.89 6.95
CA GLY A 341 19.01 0.68 8.29
C GLY A 341 19.43 -0.68 8.84
N ILE A 342 19.39 -0.74 10.16
CA ILE A 342 19.56 -1.97 10.95
C ILE A 342 18.49 -2.01 12.03
N GLY A 343 17.87 -3.18 12.20
CA GLY A 343 16.91 -3.44 13.25
C GLY A 343 17.22 -4.74 13.96
N ALA A 344 16.94 -4.81 15.25
CA ALA A 344 17.04 -6.01 16.05
C ALA A 344 15.73 -6.22 16.82
N LYS A 345 15.19 -7.44 16.76
CA LYS A 345 13.93 -7.82 17.41
C LYS A 345 14.13 -9.12 18.18
N TYR A 346 13.86 -9.08 19.47
CA TYR A 346 13.83 -10.25 20.34
C TYR A 346 12.40 -10.57 20.74
N VAL A 347 12.02 -11.82 20.55
CA VAL A 347 10.69 -12.34 20.87
C VAL A 347 10.83 -13.50 21.84
N THR A 348 10.05 -13.50 22.90
CA THR A 348 10.03 -14.59 23.87
C THR A 348 8.60 -14.91 24.31
N ASP A 349 8.29 -16.20 24.32
CA ASP A 349 7.03 -16.76 24.79
C ASP A 349 7.26 -17.42 26.14
N ASN A 350 6.53 -16.99 27.15
CA ASN A 350 6.63 -17.43 28.54
C ASN A 350 5.24 -17.63 29.14
N TYR A 351 5.21 -17.91 30.41
CA TYR A 351 3.98 -17.95 31.19
C TYR A 351 4.08 -16.95 32.35
N LEU A 352 3.05 -16.15 32.49
CA LEU A 352 2.84 -15.31 33.68
C LEU A 352 1.75 -15.99 34.52
N PHE A 353 2.11 -16.45 35.73
CA PHE A 353 1.31 -17.40 36.51
C PHE A 353 1.07 -18.69 35.68
N THR A 354 -0.12 -18.93 35.20
CA THR A 354 -0.49 -20.12 34.38
C THR A 354 -0.88 -19.76 32.96
N HIS A 355 -0.79 -18.48 32.60
CA HIS A 355 -1.30 -17.97 31.30
C HIS A 355 -0.15 -17.58 30.37
N PRO A 356 -0.26 -17.89 29.08
CA PRO A 356 0.78 -17.56 28.10
C PRO A 356 0.91 -16.04 27.92
N ILE A 357 2.15 -15.58 27.91
CA ILE A 357 2.54 -14.20 27.59
C ILE A 357 3.63 -14.22 26.51
N SER A 358 3.41 -13.44 25.46
CA SER A 358 4.41 -13.21 24.41
C SER A 358 4.94 -11.79 24.54
N THR A 359 6.24 -11.63 24.59
CA THR A 359 6.92 -10.34 24.72
C THR A 359 7.82 -10.11 23.50
N THR A 360 7.68 -8.99 22.86
CA THR A 360 8.55 -8.49 21.79
C THR A 360 9.22 -7.21 22.21
N ILE A 361 10.53 -7.12 22.05
CA ILE A 361 11.35 -5.93 22.28
C ILE A 361 12.21 -5.74 21.05
N GLY A 362 12.36 -4.50 20.59
CA GLY A 362 13.21 -4.23 19.45
C GLY A 362 13.68 -2.80 19.37
N ALA A 363 14.70 -2.60 18.54
CA ALA A 363 15.26 -1.30 18.22
C ALA A 363 15.61 -1.22 16.75
N ASP A 364 15.39 -0.05 16.14
CA ASP A 364 15.68 0.23 14.74
C ASP A 364 16.49 1.54 14.64
N ILE A 365 17.45 1.54 13.75
CA ILE A 365 18.18 2.74 13.31
C ILE A 365 18.11 2.79 11.80
N SER A 366 17.76 3.94 11.24
CA SER A 366 17.81 4.16 9.81
C SER A 366 18.25 5.58 9.47
N ASP A 367 18.92 5.71 8.33
CA ASP A 367 19.47 6.98 7.84
C ASP A 367 19.24 7.09 6.34
N GLN A 368 18.62 8.18 5.93
CA GLN A 368 18.37 8.56 4.54
C GLN A 368 19.15 9.84 4.25
N SER A 369 19.84 9.86 3.12
CA SER A 369 20.59 11.01 2.63
C SER A 369 20.27 11.22 1.15
N ASP A 370 19.73 12.39 0.83
CA ASP A 370 19.26 12.79 -0.49
C ASP A 370 20.07 13.97 -1.00
N ARG A 371 20.93 13.77 -1.99
CA ARG A 371 21.54 14.88 -2.74
C ARG A 371 20.60 15.30 -3.84
N ARG A 372 19.89 16.40 -3.66
CA ARG A 372 18.92 16.94 -4.60
C ARG A 372 19.49 18.15 -5.33
N LYS A 373 19.39 18.12 -6.66
CA LYS A 373 19.73 19.26 -7.53
C LYS A 373 18.56 19.57 -8.43
N ARG A 374 18.31 20.87 -8.67
CA ARG A 374 17.35 21.31 -9.68
C ARG A 374 18.00 22.23 -10.70
N TYR A 375 17.53 22.11 -11.91
CA TYR A 375 17.96 22.91 -13.06
C TYR A 375 16.72 23.45 -13.77
N ASN A 376 16.88 24.54 -14.48
CA ASN A 376 15.83 25.01 -15.37
C ASN A 376 15.55 23.97 -16.45
N ASN A 377 14.26 23.78 -16.75
CA ASN A 377 13.82 22.90 -17.82
C ASN A 377 13.52 23.75 -19.07
N ILE A 378 14.46 23.84 -19.99
CA ILE A 378 14.30 24.63 -21.21
C ILE A 378 13.67 23.76 -22.30
N ARG A 379 12.35 23.54 -22.21
CA ARG A 379 11.58 22.68 -23.12
C ARG A 379 12.17 21.28 -23.27
N GLY A 380 12.60 20.68 -22.16
CA GLY A 380 13.22 19.36 -22.12
C GLY A 380 14.75 19.38 -22.03
N ASP A 381 15.42 20.45 -22.39
CA ASP A 381 16.86 20.60 -22.24
C ASP A 381 17.23 21.13 -20.86
N ARG A 382 18.41 20.74 -20.39
CA ARG A 382 18.91 21.16 -19.08
C ARG A 382 19.50 22.57 -19.16
N GLY A 383 18.88 23.50 -18.42
CA GLY A 383 19.37 24.85 -18.24
C GLY A 383 20.30 25.01 -17.03
N SER A 384 20.37 26.25 -16.51
CA SER A 384 21.17 26.60 -15.34
C SER A 384 20.72 25.86 -14.09
N LYS A 385 21.66 25.57 -13.18
CA LYS A 385 21.36 25.03 -11.85
C LYS A 385 20.75 26.16 -11.01
N VAL A 386 19.64 25.83 -10.31
CA VAL A 386 18.88 26.77 -9.47
C VAL A 386 18.61 26.22 -8.05
N PHE A 387 19.15 25.04 -7.75
CA PHE A 387 18.98 24.40 -6.43
C PHE A 387 20.02 23.31 -6.25
N ASP A 388 20.60 23.18 -5.05
CA ASP A 388 21.55 22.13 -4.70
C ASP A 388 21.57 21.93 -3.19
N GLN A 389 20.90 20.87 -2.68
CA GLN A 389 20.81 20.58 -1.25
C GLN A 389 21.22 19.15 -0.93
N LEU A 390 21.74 18.96 0.26
CA LEU A 390 21.88 17.66 0.92
C LEU A 390 20.83 17.60 2.03
N GLU A 391 19.85 16.75 1.86
CA GLU A 391 18.75 16.54 2.77
C GLU A 391 18.95 15.22 3.50
N SER A 392 18.81 15.18 4.80
CA SER A 392 18.97 13.98 5.60
C SER A 392 17.81 13.77 6.58
N PHE A 393 17.46 12.50 6.77
CA PHE A 393 16.48 12.06 7.76
C PHE A 393 17.03 10.84 8.50
N ARG A 394 17.27 10.98 9.79
CA ARG A 394 17.72 9.90 10.67
C ARG A 394 16.63 9.57 11.67
N ASN A 395 16.26 8.30 11.76
CA ASN A 395 15.35 7.77 12.77
C ASN A 395 16.10 6.81 13.69
N ASN A 396 15.93 6.97 15.01
CA ASN A 396 16.31 5.99 16.01
C ASN A 396 15.05 5.62 16.79
N ALA A 397 14.77 4.35 16.91
CA ALA A 397 13.56 3.88 17.56
C ALA A 397 13.80 2.73 18.50
N PHE A 398 12.99 2.68 19.55
CA PHE A 398 12.86 1.56 20.46
C PHE A 398 11.39 1.21 20.58
N TYR A 399 11.06 -0.09 20.62
CA TYR A 399 9.67 -0.53 20.78
C TYR A 399 9.56 -1.77 21.65
N PHE A 400 8.42 -1.85 22.32
CA PHE A 400 8.06 -3.04 23.05
C PHE A 400 6.56 -3.37 22.86
N GLN A 401 6.24 -4.66 22.90
CA GLN A 401 4.87 -5.16 22.84
C GLN A 401 4.73 -6.39 23.74
N GLN A 402 3.58 -6.49 24.39
CA GLN A 402 3.19 -7.73 25.08
C GLN A 402 1.79 -8.17 24.66
N SER A 403 1.62 -9.49 24.50
CA SER A 403 0.34 -10.14 24.30
C SER A 403 0.14 -11.12 25.43
N TYR A 404 -0.92 -10.95 26.17
CA TYR A 404 -1.25 -11.75 27.37
C TYR A 404 -2.63 -12.40 27.23
N LEU A 405 -2.64 -13.72 27.15
CA LEU A 405 -3.88 -14.49 27.13
C LEU A 405 -4.33 -14.74 28.58
N LEU A 406 -5.11 -13.80 29.12
CA LEU A 406 -5.55 -13.76 30.53
C LEU A 406 -6.32 -15.03 30.94
N ASN A 407 -7.12 -15.57 30.01
CA ASN A 407 -7.77 -16.87 30.11
C ASN A 407 -8.02 -17.38 28.69
N ASN A 408 -8.64 -18.54 28.52
CA ASN A 408 -8.88 -19.10 27.19
C ASN A 408 -9.82 -18.26 26.30
N LYS A 409 -10.26 -17.08 26.77
CA LYS A 409 -11.21 -16.21 26.05
C LYS A 409 -10.78 -14.76 25.89
N ILE A 410 -9.88 -14.25 26.74
CA ILE A 410 -9.51 -12.84 26.76
C ILE A 410 -8.02 -12.71 26.42
N ASN A 411 -7.71 -12.06 25.33
CA ASN A 411 -6.36 -11.66 24.96
C ASN A 411 -6.21 -10.15 25.07
N VAL A 412 -5.21 -9.69 25.80
CA VAL A 412 -4.85 -8.26 25.94
C VAL A 412 -3.51 -8.04 25.27
N ILE A 413 -3.44 -7.07 24.36
CA ILE A 413 -2.19 -6.66 23.72
C ILE A 413 -1.94 -5.20 24.05
N TRP A 414 -0.72 -4.85 24.45
CA TRP A 414 -0.31 -3.46 24.67
C TRP A 414 1.15 -3.27 24.29
N GLY A 415 1.52 -2.06 24.01
CA GLY A 415 2.88 -1.72 23.66
C GLY A 415 3.05 -0.24 23.39
N SER A 416 4.26 0.12 23.10
CA SER A 416 4.62 1.47 22.67
C SER A 416 5.87 1.45 21.81
N ARG A 417 5.97 2.44 20.93
CA ARG A 417 7.17 2.77 20.18
C ARG A 417 7.58 4.20 20.49
N TRP A 418 8.87 4.41 20.63
CA TRP A 418 9.49 5.72 20.81
C TRP A 418 10.43 5.97 19.64
N ASP A 419 10.24 7.09 18.97
CA ASP A 419 11.01 7.51 17.82
C ASP A 419 11.68 8.84 18.11
N ASN A 420 12.96 8.96 17.73
CA ASN A 420 13.71 10.20 17.68
C ASN A 420 14.13 10.45 16.23
N ASP A 421 13.53 11.45 15.60
CA ASP A 421 13.75 11.82 14.21
C ASP A 421 14.58 13.09 14.15
N LYS A 422 15.66 13.07 13.37
CA LYS A 422 16.50 14.24 13.07
C LYS A 422 16.43 14.53 11.59
N ILE A 423 16.05 15.74 11.23
CA ILE A 423 15.84 16.18 9.84
C ILE A 423 16.72 17.39 9.61
N GLU A 424 17.54 17.33 8.56
CA GLU A 424 18.47 18.41 8.22
C GLU A 424 18.48 18.64 6.71
N SER A 425 18.56 19.90 6.31
CA SER A 425 18.80 20.33 4.95
C SER A 425 19.99 21.27 4.92
N LEU A 426 21.03 20.92 4.18
CA LEU A 426 22.21 21.76 3.92
C LEU A 426 22.15 22.30 2.50
N ASP A 427 22.07 23.61 2.38
CA ASP A 427 22.00 24.29 1.09
C ASP A 427 23.39 24.63 0.57
N TYR A 428 23.66 24.25 -0.68
CA TYR A 428 24.91 24.54 -1.42
C TYR A 428 24.67 25.51 -2.59
N TYR A 429 23.43 25.96 -2.79
CA TYR A 429 23.08 26.96 -3.79
C TYR A 429 22.68 28.25 -3.09
N ILE A 430 23.65 28.97 -2.56
CA ILE A 430 23.45 30.13 -1.69
C ILE A 430 23.20 31.45 -2.43
N SER A 431 23.16 31.46 -3.77
CA SER A 431 22.98 32.68 -4.57
C SER A 431 21.55 33.25 -4.50
N ASP A 432 20.57 32.48 -4.05
CA ASP A 432 19.17 32.87 -3.85
C ASP A 432 18.79 33.01 -2.37
N GLY A 433 19.77 32.93 -1.48
CA GLY A 433 19.62 32.97 -0.03
C GLY A 433 20.05 31.67 0.63
N LEU A 434 20.02 31.62 1.95
CA LEU A 434 20.36 30.42 2.73
C LEU A 434 19.11 29.61 3.02
N GLY A 435 18.94 28.50 2.29
CA GLY A 435 17.81 27.56 2.42
C GLY A 435 18.05 26.40 3.40
N SER A 436 19.14 26.42 4.19
CA SER A 436 19.44 25.38 5.17
C SER A 436 18.49 25.42 6.37
N GLY A 437 18.21 24.24 6.93
CA GLY A 437 17.37 24.13 8.11
C GLY A 437 17.54 22.80 8.84
N PHE A 438 17.07 22.77 10.08
CA PHE A 438 17.16 21.60 10.95
C PHE A 438 15.94 21.54 11.86
N THR A 439 15.45 20.31 12.11
CA THR A 439 14.45 20.04 13.15
C THR A 439 14.69 18.67 13.79
N SER A 440 14.27 18.51 15.03
CA SER A 440 14.30 17.23 15.74
C SER A 440 12.96 16.96 16.40
N LEU A 441 12.42 15.76 16.16
CA LEU A 441 11.11 15.34 16.59
C LEU A 441 11.24 14.13 17.51
N ASN A 442 10.52 14.14 18.63
CA ASN A 442 10.44 13.01 19.55
C ASN A 442 8.98 12.59 19.66
N ASN A 443 8.69 11.34 19.37
CA ASN A 443 7.32 10.84 19.37
C ASN A 443 7.23 9.54 20.16
N ALA A 444 6.10 9.38 20.85
CA ALA A 444 5.72 8.13 21.50
C ALA A 444 4.38 7.67 20.94
N SER A 445 4.30 6.41 20.54
CA SER A 445 3.11 5.80 19.94
C SER A 445 2.61 4.63 20.79
N PRO A 446 1.90 4.90 21.90
CA PRO A 446 1.30 3.85 22.71
C PRO A 446 0.07 3.26 22.03
N PHE A 447 -0.18 1.98 22.28
CA PHE A 447 -1.40 1.30 21.89
C PHE A 447 -1.81 0.26 22.92
N ALA A 448 -3.11 -0.06 22.92
CA ALA A 448 -3.67 -1.15 23.70
C ALA A 448 -4.88 -1.73 22.96
N GLY A 449 -5.06 -3.04 23.06
CA GLY A 449 -6.18 -3.74 22.47
C GLY A 449 -6.62 -4.94 23.30
N LEU A 450 -7.91 -5.24 23.20
CA LEU A 450 -8.55 -6.34 23.90
C LEU A 450 -9.36 -7.15 22.91
N THR A 451 -9.21 -8.47 22.95
CA THR A 451 -10.00 -9.42 22.19
C THR A 451 -10.74 -10.35 23.12
N TYR A 452 -12.03 -10.51 22.91
CA TYR A 452 -12.85 -11.50 23.60
C TYR A 452 -13.30 -12.58 22.62
N LEU A 453 -12.89 -13.83 22.86
CA LEU A 453 -13.30 -14.98 22.06
C LEU A 453 -14.73 -15.39 22.43
N LEU A 454 -15.67 -15.25 21.51
CA LEU A 454 -17.02 -15.78 21.62
C LEU A 454 -16.98 -17.32 21.61
N ASN A 455 -16.13 -17.87 20.75
CA ASN A 455 -15.77 -19.27 20.65
C ASN A 455 -14.36 -19.40 20.03
N LYS A 456 -13.88 -20.62 19.71
CA LYS A 456 -12.55 -20.86 19.14
C LYS A 456 -12.32 -20.20 17.77
N SER A 457 -13.39 -19.83 17.07
CA SER A 457 -13.35 -19.35 15.68
C SER A 457 -13.84 -17.92 15.52
N MET A 458 -14.41 -17.28 16.56
CA MET A 458 -15.05 -15.96 16.47
C MET A 458 -14.67 -15.09 17.65
N SER A 459 -14.45 -13.80 17.40
CA SER A 459 -14.09 -12.81 18.42
C SER A 459 -14.77 -11.47 18.22
N ILE A 460 -14.85 -10.72 19.32
CA ILE A 460 -15.10 -9.28 19.34
C ILE A 460 -13.84 -8.64 19.90
N TYR A 461 -13.47 -7.48 19.36
CA TYR A 461 -12.28 -6.79 19.80
C TYR A 461 -12.49 -5.27 19.88
N THR A 462 -11.64 -4.62 20.63
CA THR A 462 -11.48 -3.18 20.61
C THR A 462 -10.01 -2.82 20.77
N ASN A 463 -9.61 -1.67 20.21
CA ASN A 463 -8.28 -1.12 20.42
C ASN A 463 -8.29 0.40 20.43
N TYR A 464 -7.30 0.96 21.09
CA TYR A 464 -6.97 2.39 21.08
C TYR A 464 -5.49 2.56 20.79
N SER A 465 -5.16 3.56 19.97
CA SER A 465 -3.79 3.93 19.69
C SER A 465 -3.61 5.43 19.46
N ASN A 466 -2.45 5.92 19.83
CA ASN A 466 -1.92 7.20 19.38
C ASN A 466 -0.77 6.95 18.40
N HIS A 467 -0.74 7.68 17.30
CA HIS A 467 0.32 7.59 16.30
C HIS A 467 0.57 8.94 15.65
N TYR A 468 1.73 9.09 15.05
CA TYR A 468 2.17 10.32 14.41
C TYR A 468 2.61 10.08 12.98
N GLU A 469 2.66 11.16 12.20
CA GLU A 469 3.24 11.17 10.86
C GLU A 469 4.04 12.47 10.67
N THR A 470 5.33 12.33 10.38
CA THR A 470 6.22 13.46 10.14
C THR A 470 6.02 14.03 8.73
N PRO A 471 6.34 15.33 8.50
CA PRO A 471 6.57 15.82 7.15
C PRO A 471 7.76 15.08 6.50
N THR A 472 7.69 14.86 5.18
CA THR A 472 8.84 14.32 4.41
C THR A 472 9.87 15.39 4.11
N LEU A 473 11.07 14.94 3.68
CA LEU A 473 12.08 15.83 3.11
C LEU A 473 11.53 16.67 1.94
N ASN A 474 10.70 16.07 1.08
CA ASN A 474 10.09 16.80 -0.04
C ASN A 474 9.04 17.83 0.41
N GLU A 475 8.26 17.53 1.43
CA GLU A 475 7.26 18.46 1.99
C GLU A 475 7.95 19.65 2.68
N LEU A 476 9.07 19.40 3.37
CA LEU A 476 9.87 20.42 4.04
C LEU A 476 10.75 21.25 3.09
N SER A 477 11.07 20.75 1.89
CA SER A 477 11.96 21.44 0.94
C SER A 477 11.25 22.47 0.04
N ASN A 478 9.98 22.76 0.28
CA ASN A 478 9.18 23.75 -0.45
C ASN A 478 8.49 24.69 0.55
N ASP A 479 9.19 25.75 0.96
CA ASP A 479 8.57 26.82 1.76
C ASP A 479 7.68 27.70 0.86
N PRO A 480 6.36 27.79 1.11
CA PRO A 480 5.46 28.63 0.32
C PRO A 480 5.73 30.14 0.47
N ASP A 481 6.41 30.53 1.53
CA ASP A 481 6.75 31.94 1.81
C ASP A 481 8.13 32.33 1.24
N SER A 482 8.86 31.37 0.69
CA SER A 482 10.17 31.63 0.07
C SER A 482 10.03 32.05 -1.39
N LEU A 483 10.73 33.12 -1.75
CA LEU A 483 10.86 33.57 -3.15
C LEU A 483 11.83 32.71 -3.97
N SER A 484 12.59 31.83 -3.31
CA SER A 484 13.54 30.92 -3.95
C SER A 484 12.88 29.67 -4.52
N VAL A 485 13.62 28.91 -5.33
CA VAL A 485 13.13 27.63 -5.91
C VAL A 485 12.82 26.58 -4.87
N GLY A 486 13.37 26.70 -3.69
CA GLY A 486 13.13 25.84 -2.53
C GLY A 486 13.63 26.53 -1.25
N GLY A 487 13.47 25.83 -0.14
CA GLY A 487 13.89 26.28 1.19
C GLY A 487 13.30 25.38 2.23
N PHE A 488 13.98 25.23 3.35
CA PHE A 488 13.47 24.44 4.45
C PHE A 488 12.26 25.14 5.09
N ASN A 489 11.10 24.45 5.12
CA ASN A 489 9.87 24.97 5.72
C ASN A 489 9.80 24.57 7.21
N PRO A 490 10.18 25.45 8.14
CA PRO A 490 10.19 25.14 9.58
C PRO A 490 8.78 25.14 10.20
N LYS A 491 7.76 25.55 9.45
CA LYS A 491 6.39 25.71 9.95
C LYS A 491 5.59 24.41 9.91
N LEU A 492 6.08 23.38 9.22
CA LEU A 492 5.41 22.09 9.16
C LEU A 492 5.69 21.27 10.43
N ASN A 493 4.61 20.93 11.13
CA ASN A 493 4.61 20.08 12.30
C ASN A 493 4.13 18.66 11.95
N PRO A 494 4.53 17.64 12.72
CA PRO A 494 3.94 16.31 12.62
C PRO A 494 2.42 16.36 12.84
N GLN A 495 1.67 15.56 12.11
CA GLN A 495 0.28 15.30 12.45
C GLN A 495 0.20 14.20 13.50
N ILE A 496 -0.71 14.35 14.45
CA ILE A 496 -0.95 13.40 15.55
C ILE A 496 -2.35 12.82 15.39
N SER A 497 -2.47 11.51 15.51
CA SER A 497 -3.75 10.81 15.34
C SER A 497 -4.07 9.98 16.57
N ASN A 498 -5.30 10.12 17.09
CA ASN A 498 -5.88 9.31 18.15
C ASN A 498 -6.99 8.45 17.54
N SER A 499 -6.86 7.14 17.60
CA SER A 499 -7.76 6.21 16.93
C SER A 499 -8.38 5.21 17.91
N LEU A 500 -9.68 4.99 17.75
CA LEU A 500 -10.46 3.96 18.44
C LEU A 500 -11.08 3.05 17.39
N GLU A 501 -11.01 1.74 17.59
CA GLU A 501 -11.63 0.73 16.74
C GLU A 501 -12.38 -0.29 17.60
N ILE A 502 -13.55 -0.73 17.11
CA ILE A 502 -14.32 -1.84 17.66
C ILE A 502 -14.69 -2.74 16.47
N GLY A 503 -14.49 -4.04 16.62
CA GLY A 503 -14.79 -4.97 15.54
C GLY A 503 -15.16 -6.37 16.01
N SER A 504 -15.61 -7.15 15.05
CA SER A 504 -15.87 -8.58 15.22
C SER A 504 -15.41 -9.33 13.99
N LYS A 505 -14.75 -10.46 14.18
CA LYS A 505 -14.27 -11.30 13.08
C LYS A 505 -14.27 -12.76 13.44
N GLY A 506 -14.31 -13.59 12.41
CA GLY A 506 -14.23 -15.03 12.62
C GLY A 506 -14.74 -15.88 11.47
N TYR A 507 -14.70 -17.19 11.72
CA TYR A 507 -15.20 -18.23 10.85
C TYR A 507 -16.52 -18.76 11.44
N VAL A 508 -17.63 -18.61 10.69
CA VAL A 508 -18.92 -19.18 11.09
C VAL A 508 -18.91 -20.70 10.90
N ASN A 509 -18.21 -21.14 9.88
CA ASN A 509 -17.86 -22.54 9.59
C ASN A 509 -16.59 -22.54 8.73
N ASN A 510 -16.18 -23.68 8.20
CA ASN A 510 -14.99 -23.77 7.33
C ASN A 510 -15.17 -23.08 5.97
N TYR A 511 -16.34 -22.50 5.66
CA TYR A 511 -16.70 -21.97 4.36
C TYR A 511 -17.01 -20.48 4.37
N PHE A 512 -17.18 -19.87 5.54
CA PHE A 512 -17.57 -18.47 5.65
C PHE A 512 -16.70 -17.74 6.68
N TYR A 513 -16.02 -16.68 6.24
CA TYR A 513 -15.25 -15.76 7.08
C TYR A 513 -15.85 -14.36 7.00
N TYR A 514 -15.87 -13.64 8.12
CA TYR A 514 -16.23 -12.24 8.18
C TYR A 514 -15.25 -11.44 9.04
N ASP A 515 -15.09 -10.16 8.69
CA ASP A 515 -14.38 -9.14 9.47
C ASP A 515 -15.17 -7.81 9.32
N VAL A 516 -15.67 -7.28 10.42
CA VAL A 516 -16.43 -6.03 10.48
C VAL A 516 -15.77 -5.12 11.50
N ALA A 517 -15.47 -3.89 11.10
CA ALA A 517 -14.85 -2.89 11.95
C ALA A 517 -15.58 -1.55 11.87
N LEU A 518 -15.72 -0.90 13.01
CA LEU A 518 -16.14 0.48 13.21
C LEU A 518 -14.92 1.23 13.74
N PHE A 519 -14.55 2.33 13.12
CA PHE A 519 -13.41 3.11 13.55
C PHE A 519 -13.71 4.61 13.59
N ARG A 520 -13.00 5.29 14.49
CA ARG A 520 -12.96 6.75 14.58
C ARG A 520 -11.55 7.19 14.89
N SER A 521 -11.06 8.17 14.13
CA SER A 521 -9.75 8.81 14.34
C SER A 521 -9.94 10.33 14.38
N LYS A 522 -9.35 10.97 15.39
CA LYS A 522 -9.17 12.43 15.47
C LYS A 522 -7.73 12.74 15.09
N ILE A 523 -7.52 13.66 14.16
CA ILE A 523 -6.23 14.06 13.67
C ILE A 523 -6.01 15.54 14.00
N ASP A 524 -4.96 15.83 14.74
CA ASP A 524 -4.49 17.18 15.05
C ASP A 524 -3.33 17.53 14.11
N ASN A 525 -3.27 18.78 13.65
CA ASN A 525 -2.27 19.30 12.70
C ASN A 525 -2.18 18.50 11.40
N GLU A 526 -3.32 18.09 10.82
CA GLU A 526 -3.30 17.35 9.56
C GLU A 526 -2.56 18.14 8.47
N ILE A 527 -1.63 17.48 7.77
CA ILE A 527 -0.88 18.08 6.68
C ILE A 527 -1.73 18.00 5.42
N THR A 528 -1.91 19.11 4.71
CA THR A 528 -2.62 19.16 3.42
C THR A 528 -1.76 19.78 2.34
N SER A 529 -1.99 19.35 1.09
CA SER A 529 -1.31 19.88 -0.09
C SER A 529 -2.13 21.00 -0.74
N PHE A 530 -1.43 21.95 -1.37
CA PHE A 530 -2.04 23.01 -2.18
C PHE A 530 -1.09 23.48 -3.29
N GLU A 531 -1.62 24.15 -4.30
CA GLU A 531 -0.86 24.84 -5.33
C GLU A 531 -1.05 26.37 -5.16
N LEU A 532 -0.02 27.15 -5.53
CA LEU A 532 -0.08 28.59 -5.62
C LEU A 532 -0.36 29.00 -7.08
N GLU A 533 -1.05 30.11 -7.28
CA GLU A 533 -1.33 30.68 -8.61
C GLU A 533 -0.04 31.04 -9.37
N GLU A 534 0.95 31.55 -8.66
CA GLU A 534 2.26 31.95 -9.19
C GLU A 534 3.16 30.76 -9.51
N SER A 535 2.78 29.54 -9.06
CA SER A 535 3.58 28.33 -9.23
C SER A 535 2.72 27.13 -9.61
N PRO A 536 1.96 27.18 -10.73
CA PRO A 536 1.03 26.12 -11.11
C PRO A 536 1.77 24.82 -11.44
N GLY A 537 1.37 23.72 -10.77
CA GLY A 537 1.99 22.40 -10.88
C GLY A 537 3.08 22.14 -9.85
N LYS A 538 3.46 23.13 -9.01
CA LYS A 538 4.31 22.94 -7.83
C LYS A 538 3.42 22.75 -6.61
N THR A 539 3.63 21.66 -5.88
CA THR A 539 2.86 21.34 -4.68
C THR A 539 3.57 21.89 -3.45
N PHE A 540 2.81 22.56 -2.59
CA PHE A 540 3.19 23.06 -1.28
C PHE A 540 2.38 22.38 -0.19
N TYR A 541 2.83 22.48 1.07
CA TYR A 541 2.19 21.82 2.20
C TYR A 541 2.04 22.75 3.38
N ARG A 542 0.97 22.54 4.16
CA ARG A 542 0.72 23.26 5.42
C ARG A 542 -0.06 22.36 6.38
N ASN A 543 0.06 22.64 7.67
CA ASN A 543 -0.84 22.05 8.65
C ASN A 543 -2.19 22.80 8.61
N ILE A 544 -3.26 22.04 8.70
CA ILE A 544 -4.60 22.53 9.04
C ILE A 544 -4.88 22.19 10.52
N GLY A 545 -5.96 22.73 11.10
CA GLY A 545 -6.27 22.54 12.52
C GLY A 545 -6.57 21.07 12.84
N GLU A 546 -7.81 20.65 12.65
CA GLU A 546 -8.26 19.31 13.01
C GLU A 546 -9.09 18.67 11.90
N SER A 547 -8.97 17.34 11.76
CA SER A 547 -9.89 16.53 10.97
C SER A 547 -10.39 15.32 11.77
N GLN A 548 -11.50 14.75 11.32
CA GLN A 548 -12.12 13.57 11.90
C GLN A 548 -12.40 12.55 10.81
N LYS A 549 -12.02 11.30 11.05
CA LYS A 549 -12.22 10.18 10.13
C LYS A 549 -13.00 9.08 10.84
N GLU A 550 -14.22 8.82 10.37
CA GLU A 550 -15.11 7.78 10.87
C GLU A 550 -15.53 6.85 9.75
N GLY A 551 -15.68 5.57 10.03
CA GLY A 551 -16.11 4.65 9.00
C GLY A 551 -16.51 3.27 9.47
N ILE A 552 -17.04 2.53 8.50
CA ILE A 552 -17.45 1.12 8.63
C ILE A 552 -16.73 0.34 7.55
N GLU A 553 -16.11 -0.75 7.91
CA GLU A 553 -15.44 -1.69 7.00
C GLU A 553 -16.04 -3.08 7.17
N ILE A 554 -16.34 -3.74 6.07
CA ILE A 554 -16.89 -5.10 6.05
C ILE A 554 -16.11 -5.91 5.02
N SER A 555 -15.60 -7.06 5.44
CA SER A 555 -14.99 -8.06 4.57
C SER A 555 -15.69 -9.39 4.78
N LEU A 556 -16.15 -10.01 3.70
CA LEU A 556 -16.77 -11.33 3.71
C LEU A 556 -16.05 -12.21 2.70
N SER A 557 -15.77 -13.46 3.07
CA SER A 557 -15.23 -14.45 2.17
C SER A 557 -15.98 -15.76 2.35
N SER A 558 -16.41 -16.36 1.24
CA SER A 558 -17.17 -17.60 1.27
C SER A 558 -16.71 -18.56 0.19
N SER A 559 -16.57 -19.84 0.56
CA SER A 559 -16.41 -20.95 -0.39
C SER A 559 -17.74 -21.63 -0.60
N ILE A 560 -18.23 -21.62 -1.84
CA ILE A 560 -19.51 -22.24 -2.25
C ILE A 560 -19.19 -23.52 -3.00
N GLY A 561 -19.43 -24.65 -2.36
CA GLY A 561 -18.94 -25.94 -2.85
C GLY A 561 -17.41 -25.99 -2.90
N ASN A 562 -16.86 -26.77 -3.86
CA ASN A 562 -15.41 -26.96 -3.97
C ASN A 562 -14.73 -26.03 -4.98
N ASN A 563 -15.49 -25.27 -5.77
CA ASN A 563 -15.00 -24.61 -6.97
C ASN A 563 -15.22 -23.11 -7.00
N ILE A 564 -16.13 -22.56 -6.18
CA ILE A 564 -16.47 -21.14 -6.19
C ILE A 564 -15.99 -20.50 -4.90
N THR A 565 -15.31 -19.36 -5.03
CA THR A 565 -14.99 -18.47 -3.90
C THR A 565 -15.57 -17.08 -4.20
N LEU A 566 -16.29 -16.54 -3.25
CA LEU A 566 -16.84 -15.19 -3.26
C LEU A 566 -16.11 -14.36 -2.20
N ASN A 567 -15.56 -13.21 -2.60
CA ASN A 567 -15.03 -12.20 -1.69
C ASN A 567 -15.82 -10.91 -1.88
N LEU A 568 -16.28 -10.31 -0.79
CA LEU A 568 -16.97 -9.04 -0.76
C LEU A 568 -16.27 -8.09 0.18
N GLY A 569 -16.07 -6.86 -0.25
CA GLY A 569 -15.54 -5.76 0.55
C GLY A 569 -16.48 -4.56 0.48
N TYR A 570 -16.79 -3.95 1.62
CA TYR A 570 -17.53 -2.69 1.66
C TYR A 570 -16.87 -1.73 2.64
N THR A 571 -16.78 -0.47 2.25
CA THR A 571 -16.31 0.62 3.10
C THR A 571 -17.26 1.80 3.00
N TYR A 572 -17.64 2.34 4.14
CA TYR A 572 -18.26 3.64 4.25
C TYR A 572 -17.30 4.58 4.98
N SER A 573 -17.03 5.74 4.38
CA SER A 573 -16.08 6.74 4.87
C SER A 573 -16.78 8.06 5.12
N LYS A 574 -16.69 8.56 6.36
CA LYS A 574 -17.11 9.90 6.75
C LYS A 574 -15.89 10.65 7.28
N PHE A 575 -15.14 11.29 6.39
CA PHE A 575 -13.92 12.03 6.70
C PHE A 575 -14.15 13.51 6.46
N GLU A 576 -14.04 14.33 7.52
CA GLU A 576 -14.45 15.73 7.52
C GLU A 576 -13.41 16.61 8.23
N TYR A 577 -13.31 17.85 7.80
CA TYR A 577 -12.60 18.88 8.54
C TYR A 577 -13.39 19.22 9.81
N ALA A 578 -12.74 19.16 10.96
CA ALA A 578 -13.33 19.54 12.25
C ALA A 578 -12.99 20.99 12.62
N ASN A 579 -11.78 21.45 12.27
CA ASN A 579 -11.35 22.83 12.48
C ASN A 579 -10.43 23.27 11.33
N TYR A 580 -11.02 23.90 10.32
CA TYR A 580 -10.28 24.42 9.17
C TYR A 580 -10.88 25.71 8.60
N VAL A 581 -10.09 26.76 8.58
CA VAL A 581 -10.43 28.04 7.96
C VAL A 581 -9.45 28.32 6.81
N LYS A 582 -9.96 28.55 5.61
CA LYS A 582 -9.17 28.88 4.41
C LYS A 582 -9.71 30.14 3.77
N ASN A 583 -8.88 31.18 3.61
CA ASN A 583 -9.26 32.45 3.00
C ASN A 583 -10.56 33.04 3.61
N ASN A 584 -10.62 33.08 4.95
CA ASN A 584 -11.78 33.54 5.73
C ASN A 584 -13.08 32.73 5.55
N LYS A 585 -13.03 31.58 4.87
CA LYS A 585 -14.15 30.65 4.78
C LYS A 585 -13.96 29.53 5.82
N ASN A 586 -15.00 29.28 6.60
CA ASN A 586 -15.05 28.12 7.50
C ASN A 586 -15.39 26.88 6.68
N LEU A 587 -14.53 25.86 6.72
CA LEU A 587 -14.68 24.59 6.00
C LEU A 587 -15.05 23.43 6.93
N ASN A 588 -15.40 23.69 8.19
CA ASN A 588 -15.81 22.66 9.13
C ASN A 588 -17.03 21.91 8.59
N GLY A 589 -16.97 20.56 8.64
CA GLY A 589 -17.98 19.69 8.09
C GLY A 589 -17.81 19.36 6.59
N ASN A 590 -16.93 20.06 5.86
CA ASN A 590 -16.59 19.66 4.50
C ASN A 590 -15.84 18.32 4.51
N ARG A 591 -16.10 17.50 3.48
CA ARG A 591 -15.42 16.22 3.28
C ARG A 591 -13.97 16.41 2.86
N LEU A 592 -13.09 15.56 3.36
CA LEU A 592 -11.71 15.47 2.88
C LEU A 592 -11.72 15.01 1.41
N PRO A 593 -11.04 15.75 0.52
CA PRO A 593 -11.04 15.42 -0.91
C PRO A 593 -10.16 14.21 -1.25
N GLY A 594 -10.39 13.65 -2.46
CA GLY A 594 -9.58 12.57 -3.03
C GLY A 594 -9.87 11.17 -2.47
N ILE A 595 -10.98 10.99 -1.77
CA ILE A 595 -11.39 9.72 -1.15
C ILE A 595 -12.86 9.46 -1.44
N PRO A 596 -13.25 8.24 -1.90
CA PRO A 596 -14.64 7.89 -2.11
C PRO A 596 -15.40 7.76 -0.80
N GLN A 597 -16.65 8.25 -0.77
CA GLN A 597 -17.53 8.09 0.40
C GLN A 597 -17.90 6.62 0.64
N ASN A 598 -18.03 5.86 -0.43
CA ASN A 598 -18.34 4.44 -0.38
C ASN A 598 -17.49 3.69 -1.38
N THR A 599 -17.02 2.51 -1.00
CA THR A 599 -16.37 1.56 -1.90
C THR A 599 -17.01 0.20 -1.72
N PHE A 600 -17.38 -0.44 -2.82
CA PHE A 600 -17.86 -1.82 -2.84
C PHE A 600 -17.01 -2.63 -3.80
N ASN A 601 -16.51 -3.78 -3.36
CA ASN A 601 -15.76 -4.74 -4.17
C ASN A 601 -16.41 -6.11 -4.07
N SER A 602 -16.46 -6.81 -5.20
CA SER A 602 -16.93 -8.19 -5.29
C SER A 602 -16.07 -8.95 -6.27
N ASP A 603 -15.39 -9.98 -5.79
CA ASP A 603 -14.60 -10.89 -6.62
C ASP A 603 -15.17 -12.31 -6.52
N ILE A 604 -15.53 -12.88 -7.67
CA ILE A 604 -16.02 -14.25 -7.79
C ILE A 604 -14.98 -15.05 -8.56
N TYR A 605 -14.49 -16.11 -7.96
CA TYR A 605 -13.56 -17.06 -8.56
C TYR A 605 -14.27 -18.40 -8.75
N TYR A 606 -14.29 -18.90 -9.98
CA TYR A 606 -14.62 -20.28 -10.29
C TYR A 606 -13.36 -20.99 -10.76
N ILE A 607 -12.98 -22.09 -10.09
CA ILE A 607 -11.81 -22.89 -10.46
C ILE A 607 -12.22 -24.35 -10.52
N ASN A 608 -12.12 -24.94 -11.72
CA ASN A 608 -12.42 -26.35 -11.95
C ASN A 608 -11.19 -27.22 -11.65
N PRO A 609 -11.34 -28.43 -11.09
CA PRO A 609 -10.22 -29.38 -10.88
C PRO A 609 -9.39 -29.70 -12.13
N ASN A 610 -9.97 -29.55 -13.32
CA ASN A 610 -9.28 -29.73 -14.61
C ASN A 610 -8.40 -28.54 -15.03
N GLY A 611 -8.25 -27.51 -14.17
CA GLY A 611 -7.40 -26.34 -14.44
C GLY A 611 -8.10 -25.15 -15.03
N TYR A 612 -9.36 -25.28 -15.48
CA TYR A 612 -10.13 -24.16 -16.02
C TYR A 612 -10.56 -23.18 -14.92
N PHE A 613 -10.44 -21.88 -15.19
CA PHE A 613 -10.86 -20.85 -14.24
C PHE A 613 -11.57 -19.68 -14.91
N ILE A 614 -12.47 -19.06 -14.15
CA ILE A 614 -13.10 -17.77 -14.44
C ILE A 614 -13.01 -16.90 -13.20
N MET A 615 -12.67 -15.63 -13.37
CA MET A 615 -12.76 -14.62 -12.34
C MET A 615 -13.56 -13.42 -12.84
N VAL A 616 -14.53 -12.98 -12.05
CA VAL A 616 -15.31 -11.75 -12.29
C VAL A 616 -15.09 -10.83 -11.09
N GLY A 617 -14.59 -9.61 -11.35
CA GLY A 617 -14.36 -8.60 -10.34
C GLY A 617 -15.19 -7.34 -10.63
N LEU A 618 -16.02 -6.93 -9.69
CA LEU A 618 -16.79 -5.67 -9.72
C LEU A 618 -16.28 -4.74 -8.63
N THR A 619 -15.91 -3.53 -9.00
CA THR A 619 -15.60 -2.44 -8.06
C THR A 619 -16.53 -1.27 -8.32
N ARG A 620 -17.15 -0.71 -7.27
CA ARG A 620 -17.96 0.50 -7.33
C ARG A 620 -17.45 1.53 -6.34
N TYR A 621 -17.22 2.74 -6.83
CA TYR A 621 -16.84 3.91 -6.03
C TYR A 621 -18.01 4.88 -5.95
N GLY A 622 -18.22 5.47 -4.76
CA GLY A 622 -19.15 6.56 -4.52
C GLY A 622 -18.58 7.92 -4.94
N ILE A 623 -19.23 8.98 -4.54
CA ILE A 623 -18.81 10.37 -4.78
C ILE A 623 -17.40 10.60 -4.22
N ILE A 624 -16.57 11.34 -4.98
CA ILE A 624 -15.23 11.79 -4.58
C ILE A 624 -15.14 13.30 -4.80
N TYR A 625 -14.91 14.06 -3.72
CA TYR A 625 -14.65 15.49 -3.81
C TYR A 625 -13.21 15.75 -4.26
N LEU A 626 -13.00 16.83 -5.03
CA LEU A 626 -11.73 17.16 -5.67
C LEU A 626 -10.97 18.28 -4.96
N ASN A 627 -11.65 19.04 -4.11
CA ASN A 627 -11.05 20.14 -3.36
C ASN A 627 -11.70 20.32 -1.97
N ASP A 628 -11.03 21.11 -1.12
CA ASP A 628 -11.46 21.40 0.26
C ASP A 628 -12.82 22.10 0.33
N LEU A 629 -13.23 22.83 -0.71
CA LEU A 629 -14.51 23.56 -0.77
C LEU A 629 -15.70 22.64 -1.04
N ASN A 630 -15.45 21.40 -1.53
CA ASN A 630 -16.45 20.43 -1.97
C ASN A 630 -17.38 20.94 -3.09
N ASP A 631 -16.91 21.87 -3.91
CA ASP A 631 -17.65 22.43 -5.04
C ASP A 631 -17.35 21.74 -6.38
N HIS A 632 -16.41 20.79 -6.38
CA HIS A 632 -16.08 19.90 -7.50
C HIS A 632 -16.06 18.45 -7.02
N GLU A 633 -16.72 17.56 -7.77
CA GLU A 633 -16.82 16.15 -7.42
C GLU A 633 -16.79 15.23 -8.65
N ILE A 634 -16.56 13.95 -8.41
CA ILE A 634 -16.72 12.87 -9.38
C ILE A 634 -17.95 12.06 -9.00
N ASP A 635 -18.82 11.84 -10.00
CA ASP A 635 -19.99 10.96 -9.88
C ASP A 635 -19.60 9.49 -9.60
N PRO A 636 -20.46 8.75 -8.92
CA PRO A 636 -20.23 7.33 -8.68
C PRO A 636 -20.07 6.53 -9.97
N TYR A 637 -19.08 5.63 -10.01
CA TYR A 637 -18.83 4.78 -11.17
C TYR A 637 -18.54 3.33 -10.77
N SER A 638 -18.65 2.42 -11.74
CA SER A 638 -18.40 0.99 -11.56
C SER A 638 -17.46 0.44 -12.62
N ILE A 639 -16.56 -0.43 -12.21
CA ILE A 639 -15.58 -1.10 -13.09
C ILE A 639 -15.81 -2.60 -12.98
N LEU A 640 -16.03 -3.27 -14.11
CA LEU A 640 -16.18 -4.72 -14.21
C LEU A 640 -14.98 -5.30 -14.95
N ASN A 641 -14.34 -6.30 -14.34
CA ASN A 641 -13.21 -7.02 -14.92
C ASN A 641 -13.54 -8.51 -15.07
N LEU A 642 -13.05 -9.13 -16.14
CA LEU A 642 -13.21 -10.56 -16.41
C LEU A 642 -11.87 -11.19 -16.73
N ARG A 643 -11.61 -12.38 -16.22
CA ARG A 643 -10.44 -13.20 -16.53
C ARG A 643 -10.85 -14.63 -16.71
N ILE A 644 -10.33 -15.25 -17.75
CA ILE A 644 -10.61 -16.65 -18.11
C ILE A 644 -9.28 -17.29 -18.48
N GLY A 645 -9.07 -18.52 -18.05
CA GLY A 645 -7.87 -19.26 -18.43
C GLY A 645 -7.94 -20.73 -18.10
N ASN A 646 -6.86 -21.42 -18.44
CA ASN A 646 -6.72 -22.85 -18.17
C ASN A 646 -5.26 -23.21 -17.88
N GLU A 647 -5.09 -24.27 -17.10
CA GLU A 647 -3.80 -24.89 -16.81
C GLU A 647 -3.77 -26.30 -17.45
N TYR A 648 -2.78 -26.53 -18.30
CA TYR A 648 -2.54 -27.80 -18.98
C TYR A 648 -1.28 -28.47 -18.43
N LYS A 649 -1.29 -29.79 -18.28
CA LYS A 649 -0.10 -30.60 -18.03
C LYS A 649 0.39 -31.16 -19.36
N LEU A 650 1.59 -30.78 -19.80
CA LEU A 650 2.20 -31.18 -21.06
C LEU A 650 3.64 -31.66 -20.83
N PHE A 651 3.96 -32.90 -21.15
CA PHE A 651 5.33 -33.46 -21.12
C PHE A 651 6.09 -33.19 -19.83
N GLY A 652 5.41 -33.33 -18.68
CA GLY A 652 6.00 -33.08 -17.36
C GLY A 652 6.07 -31.60 -16.92
N SER A 653 5.70 -30.68 -17.82
CA SER A 653 5.61 -29.24 -17.55
C SER A 653 4.16 -28.80 -17.34
N LYS A 654 3.95 -27.63 -16.74
CA LYS A 654 2.65 -26.98 -16.62
C LYS A 654 2.62 -25.76 -17.55
N LEU A 655 1.60 -25.68 -18.41
CA LEU A 655 1.33 -24.52 -19.25
C LEU A 655 0.04 -23.85 -18.77
N LYS A 656 0.14 -22.58 -18.37
CA LYS A 656 -1.03 -21.75 -18.05
C LYS A 656 -1.25 -20.75 -19.17
N VAL A 657 -2.50 -20.59 -19.58
CA VAL A 657 -2.92 -19.56 -20.53
C VAL A 657 -4.09 -18.79 -19.96
N HIS A 658 -4.13 -17.48 -20.20
CA HIS A 658 -5.26 -16.67 -19.76
C HIS A 658 -5.50 -15.48 -20.70
N ILE A 659 -6.75 -15.03 -20.69
CA ILE A 659 -7.20 -13.78 -21.31
C ILE A 659 -7.91 -12.99 -20.23
N GLY A 660 -7.64 -11.69 -20.19
CA GLY A 660 -8.31 -10.77 -19.30
C GLY A 660 -8.88 -9.57 -20.05
N ALA A 661 -9.98 -9.05 -19.55
CA ALA A 661 -10.59 -7.81 -20.01
C ALA A 661 -10.88 -6.91 -18.79
N ASN A 662 -10.40 -5.68 -18.85
CA ASN A 662 -10.64 -4.68 -17.82
C ASN A 662 -11.68 -3.67 -18.29
N ASN A 663 -12.44 -3.11 -17.33
CA ASN A 663 -13.47 -2.10 -17.57
C ASN A 663 -14.48 -2.50 -18.68
N LEU A 664 -15.03 -3.71 -18.57
CA LEU A 664 -16.01 -4.24 -19.53
C LEU A 664 -17.28 -3.38 -19.68
N LEU A 665 -17.62 -2.60 -18.63
CA LEU A 665 -18.74 -1.65 -18.68
C LEU A 665 -18.41 -0.40 -19.49
N ASN A 666 -17.18 -0.27 -19.98
CA ASN A 666 -16.66 0.90 -20.70
C ASN A 666 -16.89 2.22 -19.93
N ALA A 667 -16.81 2.17 -18.60
CA ALA A 667 -17.04 3.32 -17.75
C ALA A 667 -15.96 4.40 -18.00
N ASN A 668 -16.39 5.64 -18.08
CA ASN A 668 -15.50 6.80 -18.11
C ASN A 668 -15.15 7.20 -16.68
N TYR A 669 -13.94 6.85 -16.23
CA TYR A 669 -13.44 7.17 -14.90
C TYR A 669 -12.03 7.78 -14.97
N PHE A 670 -11.48 8.15 -13.83
CA PHE A 670 -10.16 8.77 -13.75
C PHE A 670 -9.22 7.87 -12.94
N SER A 671 -8.02 7.61 -13.47
CA SER A 671 -6.97 6.84 -12.80
C SER A 671 -6.34 7.61 -11.65
N ASN A 672 -6.33 8.95 -11.74
CA ASN A 672 -5.86 9.84 -10.69
C ASN A 672 -6.70 11.12 -10.64
N LEU A 673 -6.73 11.70 -9.44
CA LEU A 673 -7.38 12.98 -9.15
C LEU A 673 -6.39 13.88 -8.40
N ARG A 674 -6.06 15.01 -8.99
CA ARG A 674 -5.19 16.01 -8.36
C ARG A 674 -5.98 16.89 -7.42
N VAL A 675 -5.90 16.58 -6.13
CA VAL A 675 -6.60 17.32 -5.08
C VAL A 675 -6.10 18.75 -4.99
N ASN A 676 -7.03 19.72 -4.89
CA ASN A 676 -6.74 21.15 -4.77
C ASN A 676 -5.90 21.73 -5.92
N ALA A 677 -5.91 21.11 -7.10
CA ALA A 677 -5.12 21.59 -8.23
C ALA A 677 -5.62 22.95 -8.75
N TRP A 678 -4.70 23.87 -8.99
CA TRP A 678 -5.02 25.17 -9.55
C TRP A 678 -5.57 25.09 -10.98
N GLY A 679 -6.53 25.95 -11.32
CA GLY A 679 -7.14 26.01 -12.66
C GLY A 679 -8.03 24.82 -13.00
N GLY A 680 -8.57 24.12 -11.99
CA GLY A 680 -9.49 22.99 -12.19
C GLY A 680 -8.87 21.75 -12.85
N ARG A 681 -7.54 21.65 -12.87
CA ARG A 681 -6.79 20.52 -13.48
C ARG A 681 -6.78 19.29 -12.58
N PHE A 682 -7.96 18.79 -12.28
CA PHE A 682 -8.11 17.68 -11.36
C PHE A 682 -7.97 16.30 -12.01
N TYR A 683 -8.12 16.19 -13.34
CA TYR A 683 -8.53 14.95 -14.01
C TYR A 683 -7.39 14.27 -14.75
N GLU A 684 -7.12 13.01 -14.44
CA GLU A 684 -6.25 12.11 -15.22
C GLU A 684 -7.08 10.91 -15.72
N PRO A 685 -7.57 10.94 -16.97
CA PRO A 685 -8.46 9.91 -17.51
C PRO A 685 -7.83 8.51 -17.51
N ALA A 686 -8.62 7.53 -17.12
CA ALA A 686 -8.28 6.10 -17.15
C ALA A 686 -8.66 5.45 -18.47
N PRO A 687 -8.06 4.28 -18.80
CA PRO A 687 -8.41 3.48 -19.95
C PRO A 687 -9.87 3.05 -19.94
N GLN A 688 -10.49 3.10 -21.13
CA GLN A 688 -11.75 2.44 -21.42
C GLN A 688 -11.56 0.91 -21.46
N ALA A 689 -12.55 0.17 -21.95
CA ALA A 689 -12.48 -1.27 -22.08
C ALA A 689 -11.20 -1.70 -22.81
N ASN A 690 -10.43 -2.62 -22.23
CA ASN A 690 -9.17 -3.09 -22.76
C ASN A 690 -8.95 -4.56 -22.46
N ILE A 691 -8.14 -5.21 -23.29
CA ILE A 691 -7.89 -6.65 -23.23
C ILE A 691 -6.39 -6.95 -23.13
N TYR A 692 -6.07 -8.08 -22.55
CA TYR A 692 -4.73 -8.64 -22.51
C TYR A 692 -4.77 -10.17 -22.46
N MET A 693 -3.66 -10.80 -22.83
CA MET A 693 -3.49 -12.23 -22.75
C MET A 693 -2.11 -12.56 -22.17
N GLY A 694 -1.99 -13.73 -21.61
CA GLY A 694 -0.70 -14.21 -21.11
C GLY A 694 -0.58 -15.72 -21.11
N THR A 695 0.66 -16.17 -21.13
CA THR A 695 1.02 -17.58 -20.98
C THR A 695 2.19 -17.73 -20.03
N GLU A 696 2.19 -18.79 -19.23
CA GLU A 696 3.27 -19.17 -18.31
C GLU A 696 3.59 -20.65 -18.49
N VAL A 697 4.86 -20.98 -18.61
CA VAL A 697 5.38 -22.35 -18.63
C VAL A 697 6.20 -22.61 -17.38
N ILE A 698 5.95 -23.74 -16.72
CA ILE A 698 6.65 -24.17 -15.50
C ILE A 698 7.27 -25.55 -15.74
N PHE A 699 8.61 -25.62 -15.59
CA PHE A 699 9.41 -26.83 -15.75
C PHE A 699 9.89 -27.40 -14.41
#